data_75775ebcb5355c8df2807af0df746ba2
#
_entry.id   75775ebcb5355c8df2807af0df746ba2
#
_cell.length_a   1.000
_cell.length_b   1.000
_cell.length_c   1.000
_cell.angle_alpha   90.00
_cell.angle_beta   90.00
_cell.angle_gamma   90.00
#
_symmetry.space_group_name_H-M   'P 1'
#
loop_
_entity.id
_entity.type
_entity.pdbx_description
1 polymer ?
#
loop_
_entity_poly.entity_id
_entity_poly.type
_entity_poly.pdbx_seq_one_letter_code
_entity_poly.pdbx_strand_id
1 'polypeptide(L)'
;MIEQQGNLFLLSTAHTSLLLRADARAPGLLYLGKKLAGGWENASLLAPEYDGSGNEKPCSLFSAWGGTDFREPSLLLRAEDGSAAADFVLRSAEIAPRTPLEGLPSSYGEETCLRLTYEEKRLGVLLALEFTAYEDSDAFTSSCSLKNEGKSTVTIERFASLQLEFWGKDYAFTTFDGDWGCERQKHTRPINGGKCENASFTGASSPFRAPFTLLTRAGTAVGVNLVYSGNHRTVAESDDMGRTRLIAGINPFSFSWKLKGGETFFAPEAVFAFGHSEREVGLHMRAFVQEHIIRGVWKKRPRPVLVNNWEGTYFSFTRKRILNIAKAAKEAGAELFVLDDGWFGRRDDDTTSLGDWTDYKEKTGGIASLAEEVRSLGLAFGIWMEPEMVSEKSGLYKAHPEWAMKIPGREPVRMRSQLMLDLTSPAVQDYLVESVSSVLTLTKAAYLKWDYNRRMTDVFGAAPAGEYYHRYILGLYSVMARLNAAFPDVLFEGCASGGARFDLGILSYMPQIWTSDNTDARERIAIQSGTAACYPQSTMGSHVSASPNHQTGNASALSARFAVAAGGVLGYECDLSALSNEERAAIRDQIVFYKQYREVMQFGSYYPLGDVRGEWAGYCTVSPDKSLAVAAVAVLKKRTGVFNLRASFKGLEEDALYRVSVREGAGTREVGKATGGMLVNGSVRLDGIFEEQDARSANPVFTRMFVFEKI
;
A
#
# COMPACT_ATOMS: atom_id res chain seq x y z
N MET A 1 -0.38 22.44 12.44
CA MET A 1 0.12 23.52 13.35
C MET A 1 0.64 22.89 14.64
N ILE A 2 1.76 23.39 15.20
CA ILE A 2 2.30 22.92 16.49
C ILE A 2 2.32 24.10 17.45
N GLU A 3 1.73 23.93 18.63
CA GLU A 3 1.67 24.92 19.72
C GLU A 3 2.38 24.35 20.94
N GLN A 4 3.06 25.22 21.72
CA GLN A 4 3.80 24.81 22.92
C GLN A 4 3.41 25.67 24.12
N GLN A 5 3.23 25.01 25.27
CA GLN A 5 3.10 25.68 26.55
C GLN A 5 3.84 24.89 27.64
N GLY A 6 4.96 25.42 28.10
CA GLY A 6 5.85 24.71 29.02
C GLY A 6 6.38 23.42 28.36
N ASN A 7 6.10 22.28 28.98
CA ASN A 7 6.44 20.96 28.46
C ASN A 7 5.28 20.26 27.70
N LEU A 8 4.17 20.98 27.49
CA LEU A 8 3.03 20.50 26.69
C LEU A 8 3.16 20.95 25.26
N PHE A 9 2.83 20.05 24.34
CA PHE A 9 2.83 20.29 22.89
C PHE A 9 1.52 19.79 22.28
N LEU A 10 0.82 20.70 21.58
CA LEU A 10 -0.38 20.39 20.82
C LEU A 10 -0.05 20.41 19.33
N LEU A 11 -0.19 19.27 18.65
CA LEU A 11 -0.14 19.14 17.22
C LEU A 11 -1.57 19.04 16.69
N SER A 12 -1.97 19.95 15.81
CA SER A 12 -3.33 20.01 15.27
C SER A 12 -3.35 19.89 13.77
N THR A 13 -4.30 19.10 13.26
CA THR A 13 -4.70 19.03 11.86
C THR A 13 -5.98 19.86 11.62
N ALA A 14 -6.70 19.63 10.51
CA ALA A 14 -7.99 20.30 10.27
C ALA A 14 -9.05 19.92 11.33
N HIS A 15 -9.15 18.64 11.68
CA HIS A 15 -10.22 18.12 12.54
C HIS A 15 -9.73 17.32 13.75
N THR A 16 -8.44 17.02 13.86
CA THR A 16 -7.88 16.19 14.93
C THR A 16 -6.76 16.90 15.67
N SER A 17 -6.50 16.48 16.92
CA SER A 17 -5.38 16.96 17.73
C SER A 17 -4.68 15.81 18.42
N LEU A 18 -3.35 15.92 18.50
CA LEU A 18 -2.45 15.12 19.30
C LEU A 18 -1.84 16.01 20.38
N LEU A 19 -2.14 15.74 21.66
CA LEU A 19 -1.55 16.44 22.79
C LEU A 19 -0.59 15.52 23.51
N LEU A 20 0.63 15.97 23.65
CA LEU A 20 1.68 15.22 24.35
C LEU A 20 2.43 16.10 25.36
N ARG A 21 3.08 15.45 26.30
CA ARG A 21 3.92 16.08 27.32
C ARG A 21 5.36 15.55 27.22
N ALA A 22 6.31 16.48 27.15
CA ALA A 22 7.73 16.13 27.18
C ALA A 22 8.16 15.81 28.61
N ASP A 23 8.01 14.54 29.01
CA ASP A 23 8.39 14.07 30.34
C ASP A 23 9.84 13.61 30.38
N ALA A 24 10.43 13.63 31.59
CA ALA A 24 11.85 13.39 31.78
C ALA A 24 12.37 12.03 31.28
N ARG A 25 11.55 10.98 31.28
CA ARG A 25 11.97 9.60 30.91
C ARG A 25 11.38 9.11 29.59
N ALA A 26 10.18 9.55 29.25
CA ALA A 26 9.50 9.23 28.00
C ALA A 26 8.36 10.22 27.74
N PRO A 27 8.04 10.57 26.49
CA PRO A 27 6.94 11.49 26.22
C PRO A 27 5.59 10.85 26.58
N GLY A 28 4.76 11.60 27.30
CA GLY A 28 3.41 11.18 27.68
C GLY A 28 2.40 11.50 26.58
N LEU A 29 1.56 10.53 26.20
CA LEU A 29 0.37 10.76 25.37
C LEU A 29 -0.79 11.16 26.26
N LEU A 30 -1.25 12.41 26.14
CA LEU A 30 -2.35 12.94 26.94
C LEU A 30 -3.69 12.88 26.18
N TYR A 31 -3.66 13.13 24.88
CA TYR A 31 -4.87 13.14 24.07
C TYR A 31 -4.55 12.81 22.59
N LEU A 32 -5.40 12.00 21.97
CA LEU A 32 -5.51 11.86 20.53
C LEU A 32 -7.01 11.75 20.19
N GLY A 33 -7.52 12.72 19.43
CA GLY A 33 -8.95 12.79 19.20
C GLY A 33 -9.37 14.00 18.37
N LYS A 34 -10.66 14.39 18.48
CA LYS A 34 -11.19 15.57 17.80
C LYS A 34 -10.37 16.82 18.14
N LYS A 35 -10.25 17.74 17.18
CA LYS A 35 -9.50 18.99 17.35
C LYS A 35 -9.90 19.76 18.59
N LEU A 36 -8.92 20.11 19.40
CA LEU A 36 -9.07 20.94 20.58
C LEU A 36 -9.07 22.42 20.18
N ALA A 37 -10.06 23.17 20.66
CA ALA A 37 -10.18 24.62 20.39
C ALA A 37 -9.45 25.50 21.42
N GLY A 38 -9.06 24.90 22.56
CA GLY A 38 -8.39 25.60 23.66
C GLY A 38 -8.55 24.81 24.98
N GLY A 39 -8.04 25.33 26.08
CA GLY A 39 -8.12 24.67 27.40
C GLY A 39 -7.18 23.51 27.61
N TRP A 40 -6.36 23.16 26.61
CA TRP A 40 -5.41 22.04 26.65
C TRP A 40 -4.23 22.33 27.56
N GLU A 41 -3.97 23.57 27.88
CA GLU A 41 -2.97 24.03 28.87
C GLU A 41 -3.26 23.51 30.27
N ASN A 42 -4.50 23.10 30.55
CA ASN A 42 -4.92 22.50 31.82
C ASN A 42 -4.95 20.96 31.76
N ALA A 43 -4.18 20.36 30.88
CA ALA A 43 -4.14 18.92 30.63
C ALA A 43 -3.61 18.06 31.81
N SER A 44 -3.21 18.68 32.94
CA SER A 44 -2.89 17.98 34.20
C SER A 44 -4.01 17.03 34.66
N LEU A 45 -5.27 17.36 34.30
CA LEU A 45 -6.43 16.48 34.57
C LEU A 45 -6.40 15.17 33.79
N LEU A 46 -5.68 15.13 32.66
CA LEU A 46 -5.54 13.96 31.78
C LEU A 46 -4.31 13.12 32.12
N ALA A 47 -3.37 13.66 32.90
CA ALA A 47 -2.16 13.00 33.27
C ALA A 47 -2.33 12.37 34.67
N PRO A 48 -2.11 11.06 34.84
CA PRO A 48 -2.08 10.48 36.17
C PRO A 48 -0.91 11.10 36.93
N GLU A 49 -1.14 11.38 38.21
CA GLU A 49 -0.06 11.74 39.11
C GLU A 49 0.81 10.49 39.37
N TYR A 50 2.11 10.66 39.31
CA TYR A 50 3.06 9.60 39.64
C TYR A 50 3.18 9.51 41.14
N ASP A 51 2.71 8.42 41.73
CA ASP A 51 2.74 8.21 43.21
C ASP A 51 4.08 7.64 43.74
N GLY A 52 5.04 7.39 42.86
CA GLY A 52 6.33 6.84 43.20
C GLY A 52 6.35 5.32 43.42
N SER A 53 5.22 4.62 43.30
CA SER A 53 5.14 3.16 43.54
C SER A 53 5.75 2.33 42.40
N GLY A 54 6.09 2.95 41.28
CA GLY A 54 6.67 2.30 40.10
C GLY A 54 5.66 1.59 39.21
N ASN A 55 4.41 1.45 39.62
CA ASN A 55 3.36 0.76 38.88
C ASN A 55 2.47 1.70 38.07
N GLU A 56 2.37 2.96 38.45
CA GLU A 56 1.57 3.98 37.75
C GLU A 56 2.43 4.74 36.74
N LYS A 57 2.46 4.26 35.50
CA LYS A 57 3.10 4.97 34.42
C LYS A 57 2.03 5.62 33.56
N PRO A 58 2.24 6.89 33.13
CA PRO A 58 1.36 7.52 32.14
C PRO A 58 1.39 6.75 30.84
N CYS A 59 0.35 6.90 30.03
CA CYS A 59 0.38 6.48 28.64
C CYS A 59 1.55 7.15 27.92
N SER A 60 2.40 6.37 27.23
CA SER A 60 3.66 6.85 26.67
C SER A 60 3.73 6.64 25.16
N LEU A 61 4.54 7.49 24.50
CA LEU A 61 4.84 7.43 23.07
C LEU A 61 6.17 6.72 22.78
N PHE A 62 6.84 6.23 23.83
CA PHE A 62 8.11 5.52 23.74
C PHE A 62 8.38 4.70 25.00
N SER A 63 9.07 3.58 24.86
CA SER A 63 9.58 2.77 25.97
C SER A 63 10.89 2.08 25.59
N ALA A 64 11.87 2.10 26.49
CA ALA A 64 13.09 1.31 26.37
C ALA A 64 13.08 0.18 27.42
N TRP A 65 13.75 -0.93 27.09
CA TRP A 65 13.99 -2.00 28.06
C TRP A 65 15.00 -1.56 29.12
N GLY A 66 14.77 -1.94 30.37
CA GLY A 66 15.69 -1.68 31.48
C GLY A 66 15.09 -0.94 32.69
N GLY A 67 13.84 -0.48 32.55
CA GLY A 67 13.08 0.12 33.66
C GLY A 67 12.13 -0.87 34.33
N THR A 68 11.12 -0.36 35.03
CA THR A 68 10.08 -1.14 35.72
C THR A 68 8.88 -1.45 34.82
N ASP A 69 8.90 -1.07 33.53
CA ASP A 69 7.90 -1.45 32.55
C ASP A 69 8.31 -2.75 31.89
N PHE A 70 7.62 -3.84 32.21
CA PHE A 70 7.91 -5.20 31.72
C PHE A 70 7.06 -5.57 30.50
N ARG A 71 6.25 -4.64 29.97
CA ARG A 71 5.53 -4.81 28.70
C ARG A 71 6.50 -4.72 27.54
N GLU A 72 6.03 -5.06 26.35
CA GLU A 72 6.86 -4.99 25.15
C GLU A 72 7.43 -3.58 24.92
N PRO A 73 8.77 -3.41 24.80
CA PRO A 73 9.38 -2.11 24.60
C PRO A 73 9.44 -1.71 23.13
N SER A 74 9.46 -0.40 22.85
CA SER A 74 9.76 0.14 21.51
C SER A 74 11.23 -0.02 21.15
N LEU A 75 12.14 0.03 22.13
CA LEU A 75 13.59 -0.04 21.92
C LEU A 75 14.23 -1.09 22.81
N LEU A 76 15.07 -1.93 22.21
CA LEU A 76 15.96 -2.86 22.89
C LEU A 76 17.37 -2.68 22.34
N LEU A 77 18.28 -2.26 23.21
CA LEU A 77 19.71 -2.08 22.93
C LEU A 77 20.53 -3.10 23.67
N ARG A 78 21.65 -3.52 23.10
CA ARG A 78 22.66 -4.33 23.76
C ARG A 78 24.01 -3.64 23.66
N ALA A 79 24.64 -3.40 24.80
CA ALA A 79 26.00 -2.89 24.90
C ALA A 79 27.04 -3.97 24.61
N GLU A 80 28.29 -3.60 24.40
CA GLU A 80 29.42 -4.54 24.20
C GLU A 80 29.64 -5.48 25.39
N ASP A 81 29.33 -5.05 26.61
CA ASP A 81 29.40 -5.86 27.86
C ASP A 81 28.24 -6.86 27.97
N GLY A 82 27.33 -6.90 27.00
CA GLY A 82 26.16 -7.77 26.98
C GLY A 82 24.94 -7.23 27.74
N SER A 83 25.06 -6.13 28.46
CA SER A 83 23.94 -5.52 29.16
C SER A 83 22.92 -4.94 28.21
N ALA A 84 21.61 -5.06 28.54
CA ALA A 84 20.52 -4.62 27.67
C ALA A 84 19.65 -3.51 28.29
N ALA A 85 19.96 -3.04 29.49
CA ALA A 85 19.22 -1.97 30.12
C ALA A 85 19.66 -0.59 29.62
N ALA A 86 18.68 0.26 29.29
CA ALA A 86 18.90 1.64 28.88
C ALA A 86 18.00 2.60 29.66
N ASP A 87 18.58 3.73 30.09
CA ASP A 87 17.91 4.75 30.87
C ASP A 87 17.99 6.12 30.18
N PHE A 88 16.99 6.39 29.35
CA PHE A 88 16.89 7.62 28.60
C PHE A 88 16.36 8.78 29.45
N VAL A 89 17.00 9.96 29.34
CA VAL A 89 16.60 11.21 29.97
C VAL A 89 16.42 12.30 28.93
N LEU A 90 15.34 13.07 29.03
CA LEU A 90 15.05 14.18 28.15
C LEU A 90 16.20 15.20 28.16
N ARG A 91 16.74 15.51 26.99
CA ARG A 91 17.77 16.53 26.74
C ARG A 91 17.17 17.81 26.19
N SER A 92 16.26 17.70 25.22
CA SER A 92 15.57 18.85 24.62
C SER A 92 14.21 18.47 24.06
N ALA A 93 13.32 19.46 24.02
CA ALA A 93 12.03 19.43 23.33
C ALA A 93 11.86 20.71 22.56
N GLU A 94 11.72 20.64 21.22
CA GLU A 94 11.73 21.80 20.37
C GLU A 94 10.87 21.61 19.12
N ILE A 95 10.35 22.71 18.58
CA ILE A 95 9.77 22.75 17.23
C ILE A 95 10.92 23.02 16.26
N ALA A 96 11.18 22.06 15.38
CA ALA A 96 12.38 22.05 14.54
C ALA A 96 12.05 21.63 13.10
N PRO A 97 12.94 21.87 12.12
CA PRO A 97 12.86 21.24 10.81
C PRO A 97 12.91 19.72 10.91
N ARG A 98 12.17 19.02 10.08
CA ARG A 98 12.19 17.55 10.01
C ARG A 98 13.56 17.04 9.60
N THR A 99 13.99 15.93 10.20
CA THR A 99 15.23 15.26 9.82
C THR A 99 14.97 14.34 8.60
N PRO A 100 15.74 14.50 7.50
CA PRO A 100 15.69 13.55 6.39
C PRO A 100 16.09 12.15 6.85
N LEU A 101 15.33 11.14 6.45
CA LEU A 101 15.63 9.74 6.75
C LEU A 101 16.58 9.18 5.69
N GLU A 102 17.85 9.03 6.01
CA GLU A 102 18.85 8.57 5.05
C GLU A 102 18.55 7.16 4.55
N GLY A 103 18.46 6.99 3.23
CA GLY A 103 18.19 5.72 2.56
C GLY A 103 16.74 5.22 2.65
N LEU A 104 15.87 5.90 3.37
CA LEU A 104 14.45 5.55 3.54
C LEU A 104 13.54 6.58 2.88
N PRO A 105 12.43 6.18 2.25
CA PRO A 105 11.38 7.11 1.87
C PRO A 105 10.66 7.63 3.13
N SER A 106 10.17 8.86 3.05
CA SER A 106 9.36 9.48 4.09
C SER A 106 8.24 10.31 3.46
N SER A 107 7.25 10.70 4.22
CA SER A 107 6.26 11.69 3.79
C SER A 107 6.90 13.05 3.49
N TYR A 108 6.22 13.88 2.72
CA TYR A 108 6.67 15.21 2.33
C TYR A 108 5.52 16.23 2.37
N GLY A 109 5.84 17.51 2.25
CA GLY A 109 4.85 18.61 2.22
C GLY A 109 4.77 19.38 3.53
N GLU A 110 5.20 18.81 4.66
CA GLU A 110 5.38 19.51 5.92
C GLU A 110 6.87 19.52 6.29
N GLU A 111 7.38 20.70 6.64
CA GLU A 111 8.81 20.89 6.90
C GLU A 111 9.15 20.96 8.39
N THR A 112 8.15 21.13 9.25
CA THR A 112 8.31 21.28 10.71
C THR A 112 7.78 20.10 11.49
N CYS A 113 8.49 19.71 12.55
CA CYS A 113 8.09 18.69 13.50
C CYS A 113 8.26 19.15 14.95
N LEU A 114 7.62 18.46 15.87
CA LEU A 114 8.05 18.42 17.27
C LEU A 114 9.16 17.41 17.37
N ARG A 115 10.36 17.82 17.79
CA ARG A 115 11.50 16.96 18.09
C ARG A 115 11.71 16.85 19.59
N LEU A 116 11.74 15.63 20.09
CA LEU A 116 12.09 15.28 21.46
C LEU A 116 13.41 14.49 21.43
N THR A 117 14.46 15.02 22.04
CA THR A 117 15.76 14.35 22.11
C THR A 117 15.99 13.82 23.52
N TYR A 118 16.24 12.53 23.61
CA TYR A 118 16.58 11.82 24.84
C TYR A 118 18.01 11.31 24.77
N GLU A 119 18.72 11.34 25.90
CA GLU A 119 20.09 10.88 26.01
C GLU A 119 20.18 9.68 26.96
N GLU A 120 20.85 8.63 26.55
CA GLU A 120 21.34 7.56 27.43
C GLU A 120 22.86 7.73 27.63
N LYS A 121 23.22 8.24 28.81
CA LYS A 121 24.60 8.70 29.11
C LYS A 121 25.62 7.57 29.17
N ARG A 122 25.25 6.40 29.69
CA ARG A 122 26.19 5.27 29.86
C ARG A 122 26.62 4.71 28.52
N LEU A 123 25.70 4.61 27.56
CA LEU A 123 25.97 4.12 26.20
C LEU A 123 26.46 5.22 25.27
N GLY A 124 26.23 6.48 25.64
CA GLY A 124 26.54 7.63 24.76
C GLY A 124 25.63 7.69 23.55
N VAL A 125 24.35 7.31 23.67
CA VAL A 125 23.41 7.34 22.56
C VAL A 125 22.35 8.42 22.71
N LEU A 126 22.00 9.06 21.60
CA LEU A 126 20.89 10.00 21.50
C LEU A 126 19.73 9.37 20.72
N LEU A 127 18.54 9.42 21.30
CA LEU A 127 17.29 9.08 20.67
C LEU A 127 16.55 10.35 20.27
N ALA A 128 16.23 10.53 19.01
CA ALA A 128 15.33 11.57 18.56
C ALA A 128 13.98 10.96 18.15
N LEU A 129 12.89 11.53 18.68
CA LEU A 129 11.52 11.24 18.32
C LEU A 129 10.92 12.49 17.67
N GLU A 130 10.45 12.38 16.42
CA GLU A 130 9.85 13.50 15.68
C GLU A 130 8.39 13.20 15.37
N PHE A 131 7.51 14.16 15.66
CA PHE A 131 6.08 14.09 15.36
C PHE A 131 5.68 15.23 14.43
N THR A 132 5.00 14.92 13.33
CA THR A 132 4.51 15.90 12.36
C THR A 132 3.01 15.75 12.18
N ALA A 133 2.29 16.87 12.00
CA ALA A 133 0.85 16.90 11.72
C ALA A 133 0.61 17.40 10.29
N TYR A 134 -0.25 16.71 9.55
CA TYR A 134 -0.65 17.01 8.17
C TYR A 134 -2.10 17.49 8.17
N GLU A 135 -2.27 18.80 7.97
CA GLU A 135 -3.57 19.48 8.13
C GLU A 135 -4.60 19.00 7.10
N ASP A 136 -4.19 18.84 5.86
CA ASP A 136 -5.05 18.51 4.71
C ASP A 136 -5.52 17.05 4.66
N SER A 137 -4.92 16.18 5.46
CA SER A 137 -5.20 14.75 5.48
C SER A 137 -5.61 14.20 6.85
N ASP A 138 -5.67 15.04 7.89
CA ASP A 138 -5.97 14.64 9.27
C ASP A 138 -5.12 13.45 9.76
N ALA A 139 -3.83 13.46 9.37
CA ALA A 139 -2.88 12.43 9.72
C ALA A 139 -1.66 12.99 10.46
N PHE A 140 -1.00 12.11 11.17
CA PHE A 140 0.26 12.39 11.87
C PHE A 140 1.32 11.38 11.45
N THR A 141 2.59 11.80 11.55
CA THR A 141 3.71 10.88 11.40
C THR A 141 4.60 10.86 12.62
N SER A 142 5.29 9.73 12.80
CA SER A 142 6.35 9.54 13.77
C SER A 142 7.60 9.06 13.07
N SER A 143 8.70 9.79 13.22
CA SER A 143 10.03 9.40 12.76
C SER A 143 10.95 9.25 13.96
N CYS A 144 11.77 8.20 13.97
CA CYS A 144 12.66 7.91 15.08
C CYS A 144 14.08 7.68 14.55
N SER A 145 15.09 8.23 15.27
CA SER A 145 16.49 7.94 14.98
C SER A 145 17.28 7.72 16.27
N LEU A 146 18.33 6.89 16.15
CA LEU A 146 19.27 6.62 17.22
C LEU A 146 20.68 6.93 16.75
N LYS A 147 21.36 7.90 17.38
CA LYS A 147 22.74 8.28 17.10
C LYS A 147 23.65 7.78 18.18
N ASN A 148 24.72 7.11 17.82
CA ASN A 148 25.78 6.71 18.75
C ASN A 148 26.87 7.80 18.79
N GLU A 149 26.90 8.61 19.86
CA GLU A 149 27.97 9.60 20.11
C GLU A 149 29.09 9.03 20.98
N GLY A 150 28.92 7.78 21.47
CA GLY A 150 29.94 7.05 22.23
C GLY A 150 31.04 6.47 21.35
N LYS A 151 31.96 5.74 21.98
CA LYS A 151 33.08 5.05 21.28
C LYS A 151 32.79 3.58 21.03
N SER A 152 32.01 2.95 21.91
CA SER A 152 31.68 1.53 21.84
C SER A 152 30.52 1.28 20.86
N THR A 153 30.53 0.11 20.23
CA THR A 153 29.40 -0.30 19.38
C THR A 153 28.18 -0.66 20.23
N VAL A 154 27.02 -0.18 19.84
CA VAL A 154 25.74 -0.57 20.43
C VAL A 154 24.95 -1.38 19.41
N THR A 155 24.43 -2.53 19.82
CA THR A 155 23.58 -3.35 18.94
C THR A 155 22.12 -3.02 19.19
N ILE A 156 21.41 -2.64 18.11
CA ILE A 156 19.96 -2.44 18.13
C ILE A 156 19.32 -3.79 17.83
N GLU A 157 18.60 -4.37 18.79
CA GLU A 157 17.85 -5.63 18.64
C GLU A 157 16.37 -5.39 18.33
N ARG A 158 15.88 -4.20 18.66
CA ARG A 158 14.54 -3.70 18.33
C ARG A 158 14.56 -2.18 18.28
N PHE A 159 13.91 -1.60 17.30
CA PHE A 159 13.62 -0.17 17.25
C PHE A 159 12.31 0.06 16.49
N ALA A 160 11.25 0.35 17.23
CA ALA A 160 9.96 0.66 16.65
C ALA A 160 9.90 2.11 16.17
N SER A 161 9.13 2.34 15.14
CA SER A 161 8.87 3.67 14.55
C SER A 161 7.82 4.46 15.32
N LEU A 162 6.90 3.76 15.99
CA LEU A 162 5.76 4.35 16.69
C LEU A 162 5.39 3.51 17.91
N GLN A 163 5.10 4.20 19.01
CA GLN A 163 4.32 3.68 20.13
C GLN A 163 3.17 4.65 20.41
N LEU A 164 1.96 4.11 20.56
CA LEU A 164 0.79 4.82 21.09
C LEU A 164 0.26 4.02 22.27
N GLU A 165 -0.16 4.71 23.33
CA GLU A 165 -0.73 4.04 24.48
C GLU A 165 -1.99 4.77 24.95
N PHE A 166 -3.06 4.02 25.21
CA PHE A 166 -4.37 4.55 25.51
C PHE A 166 -4.94 3.94 26.77
N TRP A 167 -5.75 4.71 27.50
CA TRP A 167 -6.62 4.17 28.53
C TRP A 167 -7.77 3.36 27.91
N GLY A 168 -8.01 2.19 28.48
CA GLY A 168 -9.01 1.23 28.02
C GLY A 168 -8.37 -0.09 27.59
N LYS A 169 -9.09 -1.20 27.76
CA LYS A 169 -8.67 -2.55 27.39
C LYS A 169 -9.64 -3.28 26.46
N ASP A 170 -10.76 -2.66 26.15
CA ASP A 170 -11.85 -3.18 25.30
C ASP A 170 -11.67 -2.78 23.84
N TYR A 171 -10.42 -2.78 23.36
CA TYR A 171 -10.10 -2.52 21.96
C TYR A 171 -10.25 -3.77 21.11
N ALA A 172 -10.65 -3.55 19.84
CA ALA A 172 -10.56 -4.54 18.79
C ALA A 172 -9.40 -4.20 17.85
N PHE A 173 -8.66 -5.23 17.44
CA PHE A 173 -7.51 -5.17 16.56
C PHE A 173 -7.89 -5.70 15.18
N THR A 174 -7.78 -4.87 14.15
CA THR A 174 -8.12 -5.22 12.76
C THR A 174 -6.86 -5.29 11.91
N THR A 175 -6.72 -6.39 11.18
CA THR A 175 -5.66 -6.66 10.22
C THR A 175 -6.24 -6.91 8.83
N PHE A 176 -5.40 -6.78 7.81
CA PHE A 176 -5.73 -7.05 6.42
C PHE A 176 -4.83 -8.18 5.95
N ASP A 177 -5.38 -9.38 5.95
CA ASP A 177 -4.66 -10.63 5.82
C ASP A 177 -4.86 -11.25 4.43
N GLY A 178 -4.06 -12.24 4.09
CA GLY A 178 -4.21 -13.04 2.89
C GLY A 178 -2.91 -13.17 2.11
N ASP A 179 -2.85 -14.22 1.33
CA ASP A 179 -1.73 -14.53 0.46
C ASP A 179 -2.14 -14.36 -1.01
N TRP A 180 -1.34 -14.85 -1.92
CA TRP A 180 -1.54 -14.81 -3.36
C TRP A 180 -2.99 -15.17 -3.76
N GLY A 181 -3.62 -14.28 -4.50
CA GLY A 181 -4.99 -14.43 -4.99
C GLY A 181 -6.11 -14.17 -3.98
N CYS A 182 -5.78 -13.86 -2.71
CA CYS A 182 -6.76 -13.49 -1.67
C CYS A 182 -6.21 -12.41 -0.71
N GLU A 183 -5.51 -11.44 -1.26
CA GLU A 183 -4.82 -10.39 -0.52
C GLU A 183 -5.78 -9.47 0.23
N ARG A 184 -5.34 -8.97 1.38
CA ARG A 184 -5.96 -7.91 2.20
C ARG A 184 -7.40 -8.18 2.62
N GLN A 185 -7.71 -9.42 3.00
CA GLN A 185 -8.98 -9.74 3.63
C GLN A 185 -9.04 -9.15 5.04
N LYS A 186 -10.10 -8.40 5.36
CA LYS A 186 -10.27 -7.76 6.67
C LYS A 186 -10.61 -8.79 7.76
N HIS A 187 -9.82 -8.80 8.84
CA HIS A 187 -10.05 -9.60 10.04
C HIS A 187 -10.00 -8.72 11.29
N THR A 188 -11.04 -8.81 12.12
CA THR A 188 -11.15 -8.07 13.38
C THR A 188 -11.25 -9.04 14.54
N ARG A 189 -10.47 -8.81 15.59
CA ARG A 189 -10.46 -9.63 16.82
C ARG A 189 -10.35 -8.72 18.05
N PRO A 190 -11.04 -9.05 19.17
CA PRO A 190 -10.87 -8.32 20.41
C PRO A 190 -9.48 -8.58 21.02
N ILE A 191 -8.94 -7.59 21.74
CA ILE A 191 -7.75 -7.77 22.57
C ILE A 191 -8.23 -8.17 23.95
N ASN A 192 -8.34 -9.47 24.20
CA ASN A 192 -8.87 -10.04 25.45
C ASN A 192 -7.77 -10.35 26.47
N GLY A 193 -6.97 -9.35 26.85
CA GLY A 193 -5.75 -9.55 27.60
C GLY A 193 -4.61 -10.16 26.77
N GLY A 194 -3.36 -9.89 27.09
CA GLY A 194 -2.21 -10.34 26.32
C GLY A 194 -2.02 -9.53 25.03
N LYS A 195 -1.60 -10.20 23.95
CA LYS A 195 -1.12 -9.55 22.72
C LYS A 195 -1.89 -9.96 21.47
N CYS A 196 -2.14 -9.01 20.58
CA CYS A 196 -2.49 -9.22 19.19
C CYS A 196 -1.35 -8.72 18.30
N GLU A 197 -1.04 -9.45 17.24
CA GLU A 197 0.09 -9.16 16.37
C GLU A 197 -0.32 -9.16 14.89
N ASN A 198 0.29 -8.25 14.13
CA ASN A 198 0.32 -8.18 12.68
C ASN A 198 1.79 -8.11 12.24
N ALA A 199 2.33 -9.14 11.57
CA ALA A 199 3.75 -9.21 11.25
C ALA A 199 4.01 -9.94 9.94
N SER A 200 5.04 -9.49 9.18
CA SER A 200 5.56 -10.17 7.99
C SER A 200 6.99 -10.69 8.25
N PHE A 201 7.34 -11.80 7.60
CA PHE A 201 8.61 -12.54 7.78
C PHE A 201 9.26 -12.92 6.44
N THR A 202 8.75 -12.46 5.33
CA THR A 202 9.07 -12.94 3.99
C THR A 202 10.08 -12.10 3.24
N GLY A 203 10.57 -11.04 3.87
CA GLY A 203 11.41 -10.02 3.22
C GLY A 203 10.62 -8.96 2.45
N ALA A 204 9.29 -9.12 2.33
CA ALA A 204 8.37 -8.16 1.75
C ALA A 204 7.26 -7.80 2.75
N SER A 205 6.61 -6.67 2.54
CA SER A 205 5.69 -6.07 3.53
C SER A 205 4.34 -6.79 3.66
N SER A 206 3.78 -7.28 2.55
CA SER A 206 2.35 -7.58 2.49
C SER A 206 1.95 -9.06 2.27
N PRO A 207 2.86 -10.04 2.07
CA PRO A 207 2.44 -11.43 2.03
C PRO A 207 1.89 -11.86 3.38
N PHE A 208 0.73 -12.50 3.39
CA PHE A 208 -0.02 -12.95 4.58
C PHE A 208 -0.57 -11.82 5.46
N ARG A 209 0.15 -10.70 5.62
CA ARG A 209 -0.17 -9.59 6.53
C ARG A 209 0.22 -8.27 5.90
N ALA A 210 -0.74 -7.42 5.59
CA ALA A 210 -0.47 -6.06 5.13
C ALA A 210 -0.06 -5.15 6.32
N PRO A 211 0.78 -4.14 6.12
CA PRO A 211 1.29 -3.31 7.23
C PRO A 211 0.22 -2.41 7.87
N PHE A 212 -0.90 -2.15 7.19
CA PHE A 212 -1.99 -1.34 7.74
C PHE A 212 -2.75 -2.09 8.84
N THR A 213 -2.99 -1.41 9.96
CA THR A 213 -3.68 -1.95 11.14
C THR A 213 -4.65 -0.90 11.70
N LEU A 214 -5.81 -1.36 12.20
CA LEU A 214 -6.76 -0.51 12.92
C LEU A 214 -6.91 -0.99 14.37
N LEU A 215 -6.97 -0.02 15.28
CA LEU A 215 -7.35 -0.22 16.68
C LEU A 215 -8.67 0.53 16.89
N THR A 216 -9.75 -0.19 17.26
CA THR A 216 -11.09 0.40 17.39
C THR A 216 -11.65 0.19 18.77
N ARG A 217 -12.38 1.18 19.29
CA ARG A 217 -13.06 1.14 20.59
C ARG A 217 -14.21 2.14 20.64
N ALA A 218 -15.40 1.70 21.03
CA ALA A 218 -16.54 2.57 21.40
C ALA A 218 -16.78 3.74 20.43
N GLY A 219 -16.80 3.48 19.12
CA GLY A 219 -17.05 4.50 18.11
C GLY A 219 -15.85 5.39 17.78
N THR A 220 -14.64 4.98 18.15
CA THR A 220 -13.38 5.60 17.72
C THR A 220 -12.47 4.59 17.04
N ALA A 221 -11.61 5.07 16.17
CA ALA A 221 -10.62 4.26 15.47
C ALA A 221 -9.30 5.00 15.35
N VAL A 222 -8.19 4.25 15.47
CA VAL A 222 -6.84 4.71 15.14
C VAL A 222 -6.27 3.76 14.11
N GLY A 223 -5.84 4.30 12.97
CA GLY A 223 -5.15 3.55 11.92
C GLY A 223 -3.66 3.80 11.99
N VAL A 224 -2.86 2.77 11.73
CA VAL A 224 -1.39 2.85 11.68
C VAL A 224 -0.89 2.12 10.44
N ASN A 225 0.09 2.73 9.76
CA ASN A 225 0.81 2.14 8.63
C ASN A 225 2.29 2.54 8.68
N LEU A 226 3.15 1.86 7.92
CA LEU A 226 4.58 2.13 7.84
C LEU A 226 4.98 2.52 6.41
N VAL A 227 5.87 3.50 6.29
CA VAL A 227 6.54 3.85 5.03
C VAL A 227 7.73 2.91 4.83
N TYR A 228 7.42 1.60 4.66
CA TYR A 228 8.43 0.54 4.62
C TYR A 228 7.96 -0.68 3.84
N SER A 229 8.86 -1.25 3.02
CA SER A 229 8.56 -2.38 2.13
C SER A 229 9.09 -3.73 2.63
N GLY A 230 9.79 -3.74 3.77
CA GLY A 230 10.37 -4.94 4.38
C GLY A 230 9.50 -5.57 5.46
N ASN A 231 10.12 -6.48 6.22
CA ASN A 231 9.46 -7.14 7.34
C ASN A 231 9.02 -6.13 8.41
N HIS A 232 7.73 -6.03 8.64
CA HIS A 232 7.12 -5.14 9.63
C HIS A 232 6.50 -5.93 10.78
N ARG A 233 6.28 -5.24 11.89
CA ARG A 233 5.51 -5.78 13.01
C ARG A 233 4.72 -4.67 13.69
N THR A 234 3.41 -4.92 13.89
CA THR A 234 2.53 -4.10 14.73
C THR A 234 1.96 -5.00 15.82
N VAL A 235 2.09 -4.58 17.06
CA VAL A 235 1.61 -5.31 18.25
C VAL A 235 0.70 -4.41 19.06
N ALA A 236 -0.45 -4.93 19.47
CA ALA A 236 -1.30 -4.33 20.48
C ALA A 236 -1.30 -5.21 21.74
N GLU A 237 -0.99 -4.61 22.88
CA GLU A 237 -0.93 -5.29 24.19
C GLU A 237 -1.81 -4.54 25.21
N SER A 238 -2.77 -5.24 25.82
CA SER A 238 -3.58 -4.70 26.91
C SER A 238 -3.11 -5.26 28.25
N ASP A 239 -2.96 -4.39 29.23
CA ASP A 239 -2.57 -4.76 30.60
C ASP A 239 -3.76 -4.79 31.57
N ASP A 240 -3.53 -5.34 32.76
CA ASP A 240 -4.55 -5.46 33.81
C ASP A 240 -4.90 -4.09 34.45
N MET A 241 -4.03 -3.09 34.29
CA MET A 241 -4.27 -1.71 34.73
C MET A 241 -5.20 -0.92 33.84
N GLY A 242 -5.73 -1.54 32.79
CA GLY A 242 -6.68 -0.92 31.87
C GLY A 242 -6.04 -0.02 30.82
N ARG A 243 -4.83 -0.35 30.36
CA ARG A 243 -4.15 0.36 29.27
C ARG A 243 -3.94 -0.54 28.08
N THR A 244 -3.96 0.02 26.90
CA THR A 244 -3.63 -0.67 25.65
C THR A 244 -2.49 0.07 24.95
N ARG A 245 -1.39 -0.65 24.70
CA ARG A 245 -0.21 -0.17 23.98
C ARG A 245 -0.23 -0.73 22.57
N LEU A 246 0.00 0.14 21.57
CA LEU A 246 0.21 -0.20 20.17
C LEU A 246 1.63 0.18 19.78
N ILE A 247 2.42 -0.77 19.26
CA ILE A 247 3.79 -0.55 18.77
C ILE A 247 3.85 -0.98 17.31
N ALA A 248 4.43 -0.14 16.43
CA ALA A 248 4.64 -0.45 15.03
C ALA A 248 6.07 -0.11 14.59
N GLY A 249 6.69 -0.97 13.76
CA GLY A 249 8.04 -0.75 13.25
C GLY A 249 8.59 -1.95 12.49
N ILE A 250 9.90 -1.99 12.31
CA ILE A 250 10.64 -3.13 11.74
C ILE A 250 10.38 -4.37 12.62
N ASN A 251 10.12 -5.50 11.96
CA ASN A 251 10.02 -6.77 12.67
C ASN A 251 11.38 -7.15 13.28
N PRO A 252 11.47 -7.37 14.62
CA PRO A 252 12.72 -7.78 15.25
C PRO A 252 13.16 -9.22 14.90
N PHE A 253 12.34 -9.96 14.17
CA PHE A 253 12.72 -11.29 13.68
C PHE A 253 13.97 -11.20 12.78
N SER A 254 15.02 -11.89 13.16
CA SER A 254 16.32 -11.89 12.46
C SER A 254 16.88 -10.48 12.21
N PHE A 255 16.59 -9.54 13.11
CA PHE A 255 17.09 -8.18 13.06
C PHE A 255 18.06 -7.92 14.21
N SER A 256 19.25 -7.48 13.87
CA SER A 256 20.22 -6.90 14.81
C SER A 256 21.15 -5.97 14.03
N TRP A 257 21.20 -4.71 14.44
CA TRP A 257 21.98 -3.68 13.75
C TRP A 257 23.12 -3.21 14.65
N LYS A 258 24.36 -3.28 14.16
CA LYS A 258 25.53 -2.79 14.88
C LYS A 258 25.74 -1.32 14.58
N LEU A 259 25.42 -0.48 15.55
CA LEU A 259 25.56 0.98 15.49
C LEU A 259 26.92 1.38 16.07
N LYS A 260 27.87 1.71 15.23
CA LYS A 260 29.21 2.14 15.66
C LYS A 260 29.23 3.59 16.11
N GLY A 261 30.28 4.00 16.82
CA GLY A 261 30.47 5.40 17.19
C GLY A 261 30.45 6.34 15.99
N GLY A 262 29.70 7.40 16.06
CA GLY A 262 29.46 8.38 14.99
C GLY A 262 28.32 8.04 14.04
N GLU A 263 27.80 6.81 14.01
CA GLU A 263 26.73 6.39 13.11
C GLU A 263 25.34 6.75 13.66
N THR A 264 24.38 6.93 12.74
CA THR A 264 22.95 7.11 13.06
C THR A 264 22.16 6.01 12.36
N PHE A 265 21.23 5.39 13.09
CA PHE A 265 20.22 4.50 12.55
C PHE A 265 18.88 5.23 12.48
N PHE A 266 18.21 5.17 11.34
CA PHE A 266 16.87 5.68 11.14
C PHE A 266 15.86 4.54 11.07
N ALA A 267 14.81 4.58 11.91
CA ALA A 267 13.66 3.71 11.75
C ALA A 267 12.78 4.21 10.59
N PRO A 268 12.07 3.33 9.87
CA PRO A 268 11.09 3.76 8.88
C PRO A 268 10.03 4.68 9.50
N GLU A 269 9.55 5.66 8.75
CA GLU A 269 8.47 6.54 9.24
C GLU A 269 7.17 5.74 9.45
N ALA A 270 6.47 6.01 10.56
CA ALA A 270 5.12 5.53 10.82
C ALA A 270 4.10 6.63 10.57
N VAL A 271 2.95 6.26 10.00
CA VAL A 271 1.81 7.14 9.77
C VAL A 271 0.65 6.67 10.64
N PHE A 272 -0.03 7.60 11.32
CA PHE A 272 -1.22 7.28 12.06
C PHE A 272 -2.30 8.35 11.92
N ALA A 273 -3.56 7.93 12.00
CA ALA A 273 -4.72 8.81 11.92
C ALA A 273 -5.80 8.39 12.92
N PHE A 274 -6.52 9.36 13.43
CA PHE A 274 -7.68 9.17 14.30
C PHE A 274 -8.97 9.43 13.51
N GLY A 275 -10.07 8.76 13.90
CA GLY A 275 -11.42 9.02 13.38
C GLY A 275 -12.50 8.43 14.28
N HIS A 276 -13.75 8.88 14.10
CA HIS A 276 -14.92 8.33 14.78
C HIS A 276 -15.45 7.04 14.15
N SER A 277 -14.76 6.54 13.12
CA SER A 277 -15.06 5.27 12.48
C SER A 277 -13.85 4.81 11.66
N GLU A 278 -13.77 3.51 11.36
CA GLU A 278 -12.77 2.96 10.42
C GLU A 278 -12.85 3.63 9.04
N ARG A 279 -14.05 4.03 8.60
CA ARG A 279 -14.26 4.74 7.33
C ARG A 279 -13.57 6.09 7.33
N GLU A 280 -13.69 6.86 8.41
CA GLU A 280 -13.07 8.17 8.55
C GLU A 280 -11.54 8.04 8.57
N VAL A 281 -11.00 7.10 9.35
CA VAL A 281 -9.57 6.77 9.30
C VAL A 281 -9.12 6.39 7.89
N GLY A 282 -9.91 5.59 7.18
CA GLY A 282 -9.62 5.23 5.78
C GLY A 282 -9.62 6.44 4.84
N LEU A 283 -10.48 7.44 5.05
CA LEU A 283 -10.47 8.69 4.27
C LEU A 283 -9.17 9.47 4.54
N HIS A 284 -8.80 9.64 5.82
CA HIS A 284 -7.58 10.34 6.21
C HIS A 284 -6.33 9.67 5.65
N MET A 285 -6.23 8.34 5.79
CA MET A 285 -5.09 7.58 5.26
C MET A 285 -4.97 7.68 3.73
N ARG A 286 -6.08 7.58 2.98
CA ARG A 286 -6.05 7.71 1.52
C ARG A 286 -5.67 9.12 1.07
N ALA A 287 -6.18 10.15 1.75
CA ALA A 287 -5.78 11.54 1.52
C ALA A 287 -4.28 11.71 1.77
N PHE A 288 -3.78 11.20 2.90
CA PHE A 288 -2.35 11.25 3.24
C PHE A 288 -1.48 10.53 2.19
N VAL A 289 -1.87 9.34 1.76
CA VAL A 289 -1.13 8.59 0.73
C VAL A 289 -1.09 9.37 -0.58
N GLN A 290 -2.23 9.92 -1.00
CA GLN A 290 -2.32 10.70 -2.23
C GLN A 290 -1.47 11.98 -2.18
N GLU A 291 -1.50 12.71 -1.07
CA GLU A 291 -0.88 14.03 -0.98
C GLU A 291 0.56 14.00 -0.47
N HIS A 292 0.95 13.01 0.32
CA HIS A 292 2.24 13.03 1.03
C HIS A 292 3.14 11.81 0.80
N ILE A 293 2.66 10.78 0.07
CA ILE A 293 3.47 9.60 -0.28
C ILE A 293 3.73 9.53 -1.77
N ILE A 294 2.68 9.60 -2.60
CA ILE A 294 2.81 9.52 -4.07
C ILE A 294 3.48 10.77 -4.60
N ARG A 295 4.50 10.61 -5.45
CA ARG A 295 5.38 11.67 -5.94
C ARG A 295 5.39 11.78 -7.45
N GLY A 296 6.05 12.85 -7.94
CA GLY A 296 6.29 13.08 -9.36
C GLY A 296 5.02 13.43 -10.14
N VAL A 297 5.11 13.34 -11.45
CA VAL A 297 4.04 13.72 -12.38
C VAL A 297 2.78 12.87 -12.19
N TRP A 298 2.96 11.62 -11.74
CA TRP A 298 1.88 10.66 -11.53
C TRP A 298 1.07 10.90 -10.25
N LYS A 299 1.45 11.82 -9.39
CA LYS A 299 0.64 12.22 -8.22
C LYS A 299 -0.76 12.69 -8.64
N LYS A 300 -0.84 13.52 -9.69
CA LYS A 300 -2.11 14.13 -10.17
C LYS A 300 -2.49 13.72 -11.59
N ARG A 301 -1.61 13.06 -12.33
CA ARG A 301 -1.87 12.64 -13.70
C ARG A 301 -2.72 11.37 -13.71
N PRO A 302 -3.89 11.37 -14.38
CA PRO A 302 -4.70 10.17 -14.53
C PRO A 302 -3.92 9.05 -15.23
N ARG A 303 -4.05 7.83 -14.67
CA ARG A 303 -3.42 6.63 -15.26
C ARG A 303 -4.14 6.27 -16.55
N PRO A 304 -3.39 5.85 -17.58
CA PRO A 304 -3.97 5.43 -18.86
C PRO A 304 -4.76 4.14 -18.72
N VAL A 305 -5.79 3.97 -19.54
CA VAL A 305 -6.42 2.66 -19.73
C VAL A 305 -5.46 1.79 -20.51
N LEU A 306 -5.03 0.68 -19.93
CA LEU A 306 -4.05 -0.22 -20.53
C LEU A 306 -4.67 -1.53 -21.03
N VAL A 307 -3.94 -2.18 -21.95
CA VAL A 307 -4.14 -3.60 -22.30
C VAL A 307 -2.82 -4.33 -22.05
N ASN A 308 -2.86 -5.38 -21.23
CA ASN A 308 -1.74 -6.27 -20.96
C ASN A 308 -2.00 -7.62 -21.65
N ASN A 309 -0.98 -8.20 -22.30
CA ASN A 309 -1.15 -9.46 -23.04
C ASN A 309 -1.06 -10.72 -22.19
N TRP A 310 -0.67 -10.63 -20.89
CA TRP A 310 -0.30 -11.82 -20.10
C TRP A 310 -1.39 -12.91 -20.14
N GLU A 311 -2.57 -12.66 -19.60
CA GLU A 311 -3.65 -13.66 -19.59
C GLU A 311 -4.20 -13.99 -20.99
N GLY A 312 -3.92 -13.15 -21.98
CA GLY A 312 -4.29 -13.40 -23.38
C GLY A 312 -3.35 -14.34 -24.11
N THR A 313 -2.07 -14.45 -23.69
CA THR A 313 -1.05 -15.18 -24.47
C THR A 313 -0.13 -16.02 -23.62
N TYR A 314 0.08 -15.67 -22.33
CA TYR A 314 1.17 -16.16 -21.52
C TYR A 314 2.51 -16.10 -22.29
N PHE A 315 3.35 -17.13 -22.17
CA PHE A 315 4.60 -17.23 -22.93
C PHE A 315 4.41 -17.51 -24.42
N SER A 316 3.20 -17.91 -24.86
CA SER A 316 2.93 -18.35 -26.24
C SER A 316 2.47 -17.19 -27.13
N PHE A 317 3.41 -16.32 -27.51
CA PHE A 317 3.13 -15.22 -28.43
C PHE A 317 4.17 -15.09 -29.55
N THR A 318 3.75 -14.41 -30.61
CA THR A 318 4.59 -13.96 -31.72
C THR A 318 4.37 -12.47 -31.93
N ARG A 319 5.31 -11.78 -32.61
CA ARG A 319 5.14 -10.38 -33.02
C ARG A 319 3.77 -10.12 -33.66
N LYS A 320 3.33 -10.97 -34.59
CA LYS A 320 2.03 -10.84 -35.29
C LYS A 320 0.87 -10.84 -34.30
N ARG A 321 0.86 -11.77 -33.33
CA ARG A 321 -0.20 -11.86 -32.31
C ARG A 321 -0.24 -10.62 -31.44
N ILE A 322 0.92 -10.17 -30.94
CA ILE A 322 1.03 -8.95 -30.13
C ILE A 322 0.48 -7.73 -30.88
N LEU A 323 0.86 -7.55 -32.15
CA LEU A 323 0.37 -6.43 -32.97
C LEU A 323 -1.15 -6.51 -33.25
N ASN A 324 -1.70 -7.71 -33.39
CA ASN A 324 -3.15 -7.87 -33.53
C ASN A 324 -3.90 -7.45 -32.25
N ILE A 325 -3.39 -7.84 -31.08
CA ILE A 325 -3.96 -7.40 -29.80
C ILE A 325 -3.83 -5.89 -29.64
N ALA A 326 -2.65 -5.31 -29.96
CA ALA A 326 -2.43 -3.87 -29.89
C ALA A 326 -3.37 -3.08 -30.82
N LYS A 327 -3.63 -3.57 -32.05
CA LYS A 327 -4.61 -2.96 -32.96
C LYS A 327 -6.02 -2.99 -32.37
N ALA A 328 -6.46 -4.15 -31.86
CA ALA A 328 -7.76 -4.28 -31.21
C ALA A 328 -7.87 -3.39 -29.95
N ALA A 329 -6.79 -3.26 -29.18
CA ALA A 329 -6.70 -2.36 -28.05
C ALA A 329 -6.90 -0.89 -28.45
N LYS A 330 -6.24 -0.45 -29.55
CA LYS A 330 -6.41 0.91 -30.08
C LYS A 330 -7.83 1.15 -30.57
N GLU A 331 -8.41 0.21 -31.31
CA GLU A 331 -9.78 0.29 -31.79
C GLU A 331 -10.81 0.37 -30.65
N ALA A 332 -10.54 -0.31 -29.54
CA ALA A 332 -11.34 -0.22 -28.32
C ALA A 332 -11.16 1.10 -27.56
N GLY A 333 -10.12 1.88 -27.88
CA GLY A 333 -9.84 3.18 -27.24
C GLY A 333 -8.87 3.11 -26.08
N ALA A 334 -8.12 2.02 -25.89
CA ALA A 334 -7.02 1.95 -24.92
C ALA A 334 -5.93 2.99 -25.24
N GLU A 335 -5.12 3.31 -24.26
CA GLU A 335 -4.09 4.36 -24.32
C GLU A 335 -2.68 3.79 -24.20
N LEU A 336 -2.54 2.62 -23.59
CA LEU A 336 -1.27 1.96 -23.30
C LEU A 336 -1.38 0.46 -23.63
N PHE A 337 -0.36 -0.09 -24.28
CA PHE A 337 -0.19 -1.53 -24.48
C PHE A 337 1.05 -2.01 -23.70
N VAL A 338 0.90 -3.00 -22.85
CA VAL A 338 1.98 -3.57 -22.02
C VAL A 338 2.34 -4.95 -22.56
N LEU A 339 3.61 -5.13 -22.94
CA LEU A 339 4.20 -6.43 -23.25
C LEU A 339 4.71 -7.05 -21.95
N ASP A 340 4.06 -8.11 -21.51
CA ASP A 340 4.36 -8.83 -20.26
C ASP A 340 5.48 -9.88 -20.46
N ASP A 341 5.68 -10.82 -19.54
CA ASP A 341 6.77 -11.80 -19.49
C ASP A 341 6.94 -12.61 -20.79
N GLY A 342 8.18 -12.98 -21.11
CA GLY A 342 8.51 -13.84 -22.25
C GLY A 342 9.17 -13.15 -23.45
N TRP A 343 9.50 -11.85 -23.37
CA TRP A 343 10.09 -11.07 -24.48
C TRP A 343 11.61 -11.13 -24.53
N PHE A 344 12.28 -11.68 -23.53
CA PHE A 344 13.76 -11.63 -23.35
C PHE A 344 14.40 -13.00 -23.25
N GLY A 345 15.72 -13.06 -23.54
CA GLY A 345 16.54 -14.27 -23.47
C GLY A 345 16.00 -15.39 -24.39
N ARG A 346 15.66 -16.52 -23.80
CA ARG A 346 14.87 -17.63 -24.41
C ARG A 346 13.80 -18.06 -23.43
N ARG A 347 12.94 -17.11 -23.06
CA ARG A 347 11.94 -17.28 -22.04
C ARG A 347 10.64 -17.81 -22.65
N ASP A 348 10.54 -19.13 -22.72
CA ASP A 348 9.34 -19.86 -23.17
C ASP A 348 8.53 -20.43 -22.01
N ASP A 349 9.12 -20.39 -20.81
CA ASP A 349 8.54 -20.77 -19.52
C ASP A 349 9.27 -20.03 -18.38
N ASP A 350 8.91 -20.29 -17.12
CA ASP A 350 9.46 -19.64 -15.95
C ASP A 350 10.80 -20.25 -15.45
N THR A 351 11.39 -21.22 -16.17
CA THR A 351 12.59 -21.96 -15.72
C THR A 351 13.93 -21.33 -16.14
N THR A 352 13.91 -20.26 -16.95
CA THR A 352 15.13 -19.68 -17.53
C THR A 352 15.05 -18.17 -17.73
N SER A 353 16.19 -17.59 -18.07
CA SER A 353 16.42 -16.24 -18.63
C SER A 353 16.24 -15.05 -17.70
N LEU A 354 15.69 -15.19 -16.48
CA LEU A 354 15.70 -14.06 -15.54
C LEU A 354 17.14 -13.61 -15.26
N GLY A 355 17.38 -12.32 -15.40
CA GLY A 355 18.70 -11.69 -15.37
C GLY A 355 19.25 -11.36 -16.76
N ASP A 356 18.79 -12.01 -17.83
CA ASP A 356 19.28 -11.79 -19.20
C ASP A 356 18.29 -10.89 -19.97
N TRP A 357 18.30 -9.59 -19.72
CA TRP A 357 17.33 -8.62 -20.27
C TRP A 357 17.62 -8.28 -21.75
N THR A 358 17.91 -9.30 -22.56
CA THR A 358 18.20 -9.20 -23.99
C THR A 358 17.00 -9.65 -24.83
N ASP A 359 16.74 -8.95 -25.93
CA ASP A 359 15.61 -9.21 -26.83
C ASP A 359 15.55 -10.66 -27.33
N TYR A 360 14.41 -11.33 -27.13
CA TYR A 360 14.11 -12.63 -27.74
C TYR A 360 13.56 -12.43 -29.16
N LYS A 361 14.47 -12.20 -30.11
CA LYS A 361 14.15 -11.80 -31.49
C LYS A 361 13.23 -12.78 -32.24
N GLU A 362 13.31 -14.07 -31.92
CA GLU A 362 12.45 -15.10 -32.52
C GLU A 362 10.95 -14.86 -32.22
N LYS A 363 10.64 -14.30 -31.04
CA LYS A 363 9.28 -13.94 -30.63
C LYS A 363 8.92 -12.51 -31.02
N THR A 364 9.79 -11.56 -30.73
CA THR A 364 9.53 -10.12 -30.86
C THR A 364 9.76 -9.60 -32.26
N GLY A 365 10.66 -10.26 -33.04
CA GLY A 365 11.15 -9.74 -34.32
C GLY A 365 11.95 -8.45 -34.17
N GLY A 366 12.48 -8.18 -32.96
CA GLY A 366 13.16 -6.96 -32.57
C GLY A 366 12.29 -6.09 -31.66
N ILE A 367 12.59 -6.09 -30.32
CA ILE A 367 11.79 -5.41 -29.29
C ILE A 367 11.66 -3.90 -29.56
N ALA A 368 12.73 -3.23 -30.00
CA ALA A 368 12.69 -1.80 -30.31
C ALA A 368 11.75 -1.49 -31.47
N SER A 369 11.77 -2.30 -32.53
CA SER A 369 10.89 -2.13 -33.68
C SER A 369 9.43 -2.52 -33.36
N LEU A 370 9.21 -3.52 -32.50
CA LEU A 370 7.88 -3.87 -32.01
C LEU A 370 7.28 -2.72 -31.19
N ALA A 371 8.05 -2.16 -30.26
CA ALA A 371 7.65 -1.00 -29.48
C ALA A 371 7.31 0.22 -30.36
N GLU A 372 8.08 0.45 -31.44
CA GLU A 372 7.81 1.52 -32.41
C GLU A 372 6.53 1.28 -33.18
N GLU A 373 6.26 0.05 -33.64
CA GLU A 373 4.98 -0.26 -34.30
C GLU A 373 3.79 -0.04 -33.38
N VAL A 374 3.88 -0.46 -32.10
CA VAL A 374 2.81 -0.20 -31.14
C VAL A 374 2.58 1.31 -30.95
N ARG A 375 3.67 2.10 -30.83
CA ARG A 375 3.55 3.57 -30.75
C ARG A 375 2.96 4.18 -32.02
N SER A 376 3.30 3.64 -33.18
CA SER A 376 2.77 4.10 -34.48
C SER A 376 1.26 3.87 -34.62
N LEU A 377 0.68 2.92 -33.84
CA LEU A 377 -0.76 2.77 -33.71
C LEU A 377 -1.40 3.88 -32.86
N GLY A 378 -0.61 4.73 -32.20
CA GLY A 378 -1.07 5.76 -31.28
C GLY A 378 -1.37 5.24 -29.86
N LEU A 379 -0.68 4.17 -29.43
CA LEU A 379 -0.65 3.65 -28.07
C LEU A 379 0.70 4.00 -27.42
N ALA A 380 0.72 4.29 -26.13
CA ALA A 380 1.96 4.21 -25.37
C ALA A 380 2.41 2.73 -25.27
N PHE A 381 3.73 2.52 -25.15
CA PHE A 381 4.31 1.18 -24.96
C PHE A 381 4.74 0.99 -23.52
N GLY A 382 4.40 -0.14 -22.93
CA GLY A 382 4.83 -0.59 -21.60
C GLY A 382 5.52 -1.96 -21.69
N ILE A 383 6.33 -2.24 -20.69
CA ILE A 383 7.11 -3.49 -20.64
C ILE A 383 7.14 -4.04 -19.20
N TRP A 384 7.23 -5.36 -19.09
CA TRP A 384 7.39 -6.10 -17.85
C TRP A 384 8.84 -6.48 -17.62
N MET A 385 9.29 -6.41 -16.38
CA MET A 385 10.56 -6.96 -15.92
C MET A 385 10.42 -7.52 -14.50
N GLU A 386 11.27 -8.50 -14.14
CA GLU A 386 11.42 -9.04 -12.78
C GLU A 386 12.89 -8.92 -12.36
N PRO A 387 13.38 -7.69 -12.11
CA PRO A 387 14.83 -7.42 -12.02
C PRO A 387 15.50 -8.00 -10.79
N GLU A 388 14.77 -8.20 -9.67
CA GLU A 388 15.32 -8.72 -8.42
C GLU A 388 15.60 -10.23 -8.43
N MET A 389 15.25 -10.92 -9.52
CA MET A 389 15.34 -12.37 -9.65
C MET A 389 16.36 -12.80 -10.69
N VAL A 390 16.86 -14.02 -10.54
CA VAL A 390 17.83 -14.62 -11.47
C VAL A 390 17.54 -16.11 -11.65
N SER A 391 17.60 -16.57 -12.90
CA SER A 391 17.53 -18.01 -13.24
C SER A 391 18.92 -18.60 -13.27
N GLU A 392 19.13 -19.79 -12.69
CA GLU A 392 20.45 -20.46 -12.70
C GLU A 392 20.94 -20.81 -14.11
N LYS A 393 20.04 -20.91 -15.08
CA LYS A 393 20.38 -21.14 -16.50
C LYS A 393 20.73 -19.85 -17.25
N SER A 394 20.56 -18.67 -16.64
CA SER A 394 20.87 -17.38 -17.28
C SER A 394 22.37 -17.18 -17.50
N GLY A 395 22.69 -16.28 -18.44
CA GLY A 395 24.07 -15.80 -18.65
C GLY A 395 24.57 -15.02 -17.44
N LEU A 396 23.68 -14.21 -16.81
CA LEU A 396 24.00 -13.46 -15.59
C LEU A 396 24.47 -14.39 -14.46
N TYR A 397 23.71 -15.43 -14.15
CA TYR A 397 24.08 -16.34 -13.08
C TYR A 397 25.38 -17.10 -13.37
N LYS A 398 25.62 -17.45 -14.63
CA LYS A 398 26.88 -18.11 -15.03
C LYS A 398 28.11 -17.19 -14.88
N ALA A 399 27.91 -15.89 -15.15
CA ALA A 399 28.98 -14.89 -15.00
C ALA A 399 29.17 -14.49 -13.53
N HIS A 400 28.11 -14.37 -12.76
CA HIS A 400 28.07 -13.86 -11.38
C HIS A 400 27.23 -14.73 -10.45
N PRO A 401 27.61 -16.00 -10.21
CA PRO A 401 26.84 -16.88 -9.31
C PRO A 401 26.85 -16.40 -7.85
N GLU A 402 27.82 -15.56 -7.48
CA GLU A 402 27.94 -14.92 -6.16
C GLU A 402 26.92 -13.78 -5.93
N TRP A 403 26.29 -13.28 -6.97
CA TRP A 403 25.25 -12.23 -6.85
C TRP A 403 23.90 -12.79 -6.41
N ALA A 404 23.73 -14.11 -6.48
CA ALA A 404 22.51 -14.73 -5.98
C ALA A 404 22.55 -14.94 -4.47
N MET A 405 21.48 -14.60 -3.79
CA MET A 405 21.27 -14.90 -2.38
C MET A 405 21.23 -16.40 -2.15
N LYS A 406 22.27 -16.95 -1.51
CA LYS A 406 22.39 -18.39 -1.20
C LYS A 406 23.37 -18.66 -0.05
N ILE A 407 23.09 -19.67 0.74
CA ILE A 407 23.95 -20.11 1.84
C ILE A 407 25.07 -21.04 1.27
N PRO A 408 26.35 -20.75 1.50
CA PRO A 408 27.44 -21.61 1.05
C PRO A 408 27.31 -23.05 1.58
N GLY A 409 27.52 -24.03 0.71
CA GLY A 409 27.45 -25.45 1.07
C GLY A 409 26.05 -26.01 1.25
N ARG A 410 25.01 -25.22 0.98
CA ARG A 410 23.61 -25.65 0.99
C ARG A 410 23.00 -25.54 -0.41
N GLU A 411 22.20 -26.51 -0.80
CA GLU A 411 21.37 -26.41 -2.00
C GLU A 411 20.32 -25.31 -1.81
N PRO A 412 20.24 -24.29 -2.70
CA PRO A 412 19.34 -23.17 -2.50
C PRO A 412 17.87 -23.57 -2.68
N VAL A 413 17.01 -22.97 -1.88
CA VAL A 413 15.55 -23.13 -2.05
C VAL A 413 15.12 -22.34 -3.29
N ARG A 414 14.49 -23.04 -4.24
CA ARG A 414 13.92 -22.44 -5.46
C ARG A 414 12.42 -22.26 -5.30
N MET A 415 11.96 -21.07 -5.61
CA MET A 415 10.53 -20.77 -5.80
C MET A 415 10.34 -20.30 -7.23
N ARG A 416 9.39 -20.87 -7.97
CA ARG A 416 9.18 -20.59 -9.41
C ARG A 416 10.46 -20.76 -10.24
N SER A 417 11.29 -21.76 -9.91
CA SER A 417 12.55 -22.06 -10.62
C SER A 417 13.57 -20.90 -10.65
N GLN A 418 13.52 -19.97 -9.70
CA GLN A 418 14.37 -18.79 -9.64
C GLN A 418 15.00 -18.57 -8.28
N LEU A 419 16.11 -17.82 -8.26
CA LEU A 419 16.80 -17.31 -7.09
C LEU A 419 16.63 -15.78 -7.02
N MET A 420 17.01 -15.18 -5.90
CA MET A 420 17.02 -13.73 -5.71
C MET A 420 18.43 -13.18 -5.88
N LEU A 421 18.56 -11.99 -6.44
CA LEU A 421 19.78 -11.21 -6.44
C LEU A 421 19.98 -10.52 -5.07
N ASP A 422 21.22 -10.41 -4.63
CA ASP A 422 21.59 -9.76 -3.38
C ASP A 422 21.67 -8.23 -3.53
N LEU A 423 20.55 -7.54 -3.28
CA LEU A 423 20.49 -6.07 -3.33
C LEU A 423 21.26 -5.38 -2.18
N THR A 424 21.85 -6.13 -1.24
CA THR A 424 22.78 -5.53 -0.27
C THR A 424 24.13 -5.20 -0.91
N SER A 425 24.41 -5.76 -2.11
CA SER A 425 25.60 -5.50 -2.90
C SER A 425 25.45 -4.29 -3.82
N PRO A 426 26.30 -3.24 -3.72
CA PRO A 426 26.29 -2.12 -4.64
C PRO A 426 26.44 -2.52 -6.12
N ALA A 427 27.27 -3.55 -6.41
CA ALA A 427 27.47 -4.02 -7.77
C ALA A 427 26.18 -4.59 -8.39
N VAL A 428 25.36 -5.29 -7.59
CA VAL A 428 24.04 -5.77 -8.02
C VAL A 428 23.09 -4.60 -8.26
N GLN A 429 23.09 -3.59 -7.37
CA GLN A 429 22.26 -2.39 -7.54
C GLN A 429 22.62 -1.65 -8.85
N ASP A 430 23.93 -1.50 -9.15
CA ASP A 430 24.41 -0.85 -10.37
C ASP A 430 23.96 -1.63 -11.62
N TYR A 431 24.12 -2.95 -11.60
CA TYR A 431 23.64 -3.83 -12.68
C TYR A 431 22.14 -3.67 -12.93
N LEU A 432 21.31 -3.62 -11.89
CA LEU A 432 19.86 -3.44 -12.04
C LEU A 432 19.52 -2.08 -12.65
N VAL A 433 20.14 -1.01 -12.18
CA VAL A 433 19.92 0.33 -12.74
C VAL A 433 20.34 0.38 -14.21
N GLU A 434 21.48 -0.17 -14.56
CA GLU A 434 21.96 -0.22 -15.96
C GLU A 434 21.03 -1.04 -16.86
N SER A 435 20.66 -2.24 -16.43
CA SER A 435 19.80 -3.15 -17.20
C SER A 435 18.42 -2.55 -17.46
N VAL A 436 17.76 -2.04 -16.42
CA VAL A 436 16.44 -1.42 -16.55
C VAL A 436 16.51 -0.15 -17.40
N SER A 437 17.52 0.70 -17.19
CA SER A 437 17.73 1.91 -17.98
C SER A 437 17.96 1.60 -19.46
N SER A 438 18.70 0.55 -19.76
CA SER A 438 18.96 0.10 -21.15
C SER A 438 17.66 -0.34 -21.83
N VAL A 439 16.81 -1.12 -21.14
CA VAL A 439 15.52 -1.58 -21.68
C VAL A 439 14.57 -0.39 -21.91
N LEU A 440 14.43 0.51 -20.93
CA LEU A 440 13.58 1.69 -21.04
C LEU A 440 14.02 2.62 -22.18
N THR A 441 15.33 2.84 -22.33
CA THR A 441 15.90 3.66 -23.39
C THR A 441 15.68 3.03 -24.77
N LEU A 442 15.97 1.71 -24.90
CA LEU A 442 15.85 0.97 -26.13
C LEU A 442 14.39 0.94 -26.63
N THR A 443 13.44 0.68 -25.74
CA THR A 443 12.03 0.52 -26.09
C THR A 443 11.25 1.85 -26.07
N LYS A 444 11.80 2.90 -25.46
CA LYS A 444 11.10 4.16 -25.16
C LYS A 444 9.79 3.90 -24.43
N ALA A 445 9.79 2.95 -23.49
CA ALA A 445 8.61 2.58 -22.73
C ALA A 445 8.18 3.72 -21.82
N ALA A 446 6.87 4.00 -21.79
CA ALA A 446 6.24 4.96 -20.91
C ALA A 446 5.73 4.33 -19.61
N TYR A 447 5.86 3.02 -19.48
CA TYR A 447 5.39 2.23 -18.35
C TYR A 447 6.28 1.01 -18.16
N LEU A 448 6.59 0.70 -16.89
CA LEU A 448 7.31 -0.50 -16.48
C LEU A 448 6.53 -1.21 -15.38
N LYS A 449 6.15 -2.49 -15.63
CA LYS A 449 5.65 -3.39 -14.57
C LYS A 449 6.87 -4.08 -13.95
N TRP A 450 7.16 -3.72 -12.70
CA TRP A 450 8.24 -4.28 -11.91
C TRP A 450 7.72 -5.42 -11.06
N ASP A 451 8.09 -6.64 -11.38
CA ASP A 451 7.62 -7.84 -10.68
C ASP A 451 8.62 -8.38 -9.65
N TYR A 452 8.10 -9.15 -8.69
CA TYR A 452 8.83 -9.78 -7.59
C TYR A 452 8.10 -11.08 -7.19
N ASN A 453 8.47 -12.21 -7.77
CA ASN A 453 7.65 -13.43 -7.75
C ASN A 453 8.12 -14.51 -6.77
N ARG A 454 8.90 -14.15 -5.76
CA ARG A 454 9.25 -15.09 -4.71
C ARG A 454 9.50 -14.40 -3.38
N ARG A 455 9.47 -15.18 -2.30
CA ARG A 455 9.81 -14.72 -0.95
C ARG A 455 11.27 -15.00 -0.66
N MET A 456 11.86 -14.24 0.28
CA MET A 456 13.25 -14.44 0.72
C MET A 456 13.38 -15.77 1.47
N THR A 457 14.28 -16.60 0.96
CA THR A 457 14.82 -17.79 1.61
C THR A 457 16.35 -17.68 1.60
N ASP A 458 17.07 -18.57 2.23
CA ASP A 458 18.54 -18.61 2.15
C ASP A 458 19.20 -17.23 2.36
N VAL A 459 18.72 -16.49 3.37
CA VAL A 459 19.13 -15.10 3.64
C VAL A 459 20.60 -15.06 4.04
N PHE A 460 21.44 -14.85 3.02
CA PHE A 460 22.91 -14.77 3.14
C PHE A 460 23.47 -14.06 1.90
N GLY A 461 24.42 -13.16 2.09
CA GLY A 461 25.04 -12.39 1.03
C GLY A 461 26.07 -11.40 1.57
N ALA A 462 26.20 -10.23 0.95
CA ALA A 462 27.23 -9.24 1.28
C ALA A 462 27.02 -8.57 2.65
N ALA A 463 25.76 -8.43 3.12
CA ALA A 463 25.46 -7.81 4.40
C ALA A 463 25.54 -8.79 5.59
N PRO A 464 25.81 -8.30 6.82
CA PRO A 464 25.71 -9.11 8.04
C PRO A 464 24.29 -9.69 8.21
N ALA A 465 24.18 -10.93 8.72
CA ALA A 465 22.93 -11.67 8.79
C ALA A 465 21.79 -10.91 9.51
N GLY A 466 22.06 -10.24 10.64
CA GLY A 466 21.06 -9.48 11.38
C GLY A 466 20.63 -8.17 10.72
N GLU A 467 21.41 -7.66 9.77
CA GLU A 467 21.12 -6.42 9.04
C GLU A 467 20.52 -6.69 7.66
N TYR A 468 20.54 -7.92 7.19
CA TYR A 468 20.32 -8.30 5.81
C TYR A 468 18.96 -7.86 5.27
N TYR A 469 17.88 -8.20 5.94
CA TYR A 469 16.52 -7.82 5.50
C TYR A 469 16.38 -6.30 5.33
N HIS A 470 16.88 -5.53 6.29
CA HIS A 470 16.78 -4.08 6.22
C HIS A 470 17.68 -3.50 5.12
N ARG A 471 18.94 -3.95 5.02
CA ARG A 471 19.88 -3.51 3.97
C ARG A 471 19.39 -3.85 2.57
N TYR A 472 18.71 -4.99 2.39
CA TYR A 472 18.10 -5.34 1.12
C TYR A 472 17.07 -4.30 0.68
N ILE A 473 16.21 -3.86 1.60
CA ILE A 473 15.20 -2.84 1.33
C ILE A 473 15.85 -1.47 1.05
N LEU A 474 16.89 -1.10 1.79
CA LEU A 474 17.66 0.11 1.48
C LEU A 474 18.29 0.04 0.07
N GLY A 475 18.80 -1.12 -0.33
CA GLY A 475 19.29 -1.37 -1.68
C GLY A 475 18.19 -1.24 -2.74
N LEU A 476 17.02 -1.79 -2.50
CA LEU A 476 15.86 -1.61 -3.38
C LEU A 476 15.50 -0.12 -3.54
N TYR A 477 15.42 0.63 -2.44
CA TYR A 477 15.11 2.05 -2.49
C TYR A 477 16.18 2.87 -3.22
N SER A 478 17.47 2.51 -3.08
CA SER A 478 18.57 3.10 -3.84
C SER A 478 18.39 2.92 -5.35
N VAL A 479 18.06 1.70 -5.79
CA VAL A 479 17.76 1.39 -7.19
C VAL A 479 16.58 2.19 -7.70
N MET A 480 15.46 2.20 -6.93
CA MET A 480 14.24 2.92 -7.30
C MET A 480 14.47 4.42 -7.39
N ALA A 481 15.17 5.02 -6.43
CA ALA A 481 15.46 6.45 -6.43
C ALA A 481 16.26 6.86 -7.68
N ARG A 482 17.27 6.07 -8.05
CA ARG A 482 18.12 6.29 -9.24
C ARG A 482 17.29 6.16 -10.54
N LEU A 483 16.43 5.16 -10.65
CA LEU A 483 15.57 4.95 -11.81
C LEU A 483 14.51 6.05 -11.95
N ASN A 484 13.86 6.44 -10.85
CA ASN A 484 12.88 7.54 -10.88
C ASN A 484 13.52 8.88 -11.26
N ALA A 485 14.76 9.14 -10.81
CA ALA A 485 15.51 10.33 -11.21
C ALA A 485 15.88 10.32 -12.71
N ALA A 486 16.23 9.16 -13.25
CA ALA A 486 16.60 9.00 -14.67
C ALA A 486 15.37 8.98 -15.61
N PHE A 487 14.22 8.50 -15.14
CA PHE A 487 13.00 8.30 -15.93
C PHE A 487 11.75 8.86 -15.22
N PRO A 488 11.67 10.17 -14.94
CA PRO A 488 10.62 10.77 -14.11
C PRO A 488 9.20 10.68 -14.72
N ASP A 489 9.08 10.49 -16.04
CA ASP A 489 7.81 10.39 -16.76
C ASP A 489 7.32 8.94 -16.93
N VAL A 490 8.15 7.94 -16.65
CA VAL A 490 7.76 6.53 -16.73
C VAL A 490 6.83 6.19 -15.56
N LEU A 491 5.70 5.59 -15.84
CA LEU A 491 4.83 5.01 -14.83
C LEU A 491 5.38 3.66 -14.38
N PHE A 492 5.96 3.62 -13.20
CA PHE A 492 6.35 2.35 -12.57
C PHE A 492 5.15 1.75 -11.85
N GLU A 493 4.80 0.51 -12.22
CA GLU A 493 3.82 -0.30 -11.49
C GLU A 493 4.55 -1.41 -10.72
N GLY A 494 4.34 -1.48 -9.42
CA GLY A 494 4.82 -2.58 -8.60
C GLY A 494 3.93 -3.82 -8.76
N CYS A 495 4.54 -4.98 -8.96
CA CYS A 495 3.92 -6.28 -8.84
C CYS A 495 4.79 -7.15 -7.92
N ALA A 496 4.17 -8.00 -7.12
CA ALA A 496 4.89 -8.94 -6.28
C ALA A 496 4.05 -10.23 -6.14
N SER A 497 3.92 -10.99 -7.25
CA SER A 497 2.87 -11.99 -7.40
C SER A 497 1.52 -11.38 -6.99
N GLY A 498 1.12 -10.33 -7.68
CA GLY A 498 0.03 -9.45 -7.23
C GLY A 498 0.48 -8.45 -6.16
N GLY A 499 -0.26 -8.36 -5.08
CA GLY A 499 -0.12 -7.31 -4.07
C GLY A 499 0.76 -7.64 -2.85
N ALA A 500 1.74 -8.56 -2.96
CA ALA A 500 2.58 -8.95 -1.82
C ALA A 500 3.58 -7.86 -1.36
N ARG A 501 3.71 -6.76 -2.10
CA ARG A 501 4.49 -5.57 -1.71
C ARG A 501 3.67 -4.31 -1.98
N PHE A 502 2.50 -4.23 -1.34
CA PHE A 502 1.58 -3.09 -1.41
C PHE A 502 1.68 -2.29 -0.11
N ASP A 503 2.55 -1.29 -0.09
CA ASP A 503 2.90 -0.51 1.09
C ASP A 503 3.29 0.94 0.75
N LEU A 504 3.41 1.79 1.77
CA LEU A 504 3.72 3.21 1.60
C LEU A 504 5.16 3.45 1.14
N GLY A 505 6.09 2.54 1.46
CA GLY A 505 7.49 2.67 1.07
C GLY A 505 7.64 2.57 -0.44
N ILE A 506 7.11 1.49 -1.05
CA ILE A 506 7.21 1.30 -2.50
C ILE A 506 6.34 2.29 -3.28
N LEU A 507 5.20 2.74 -2.73
CA LEU A 507 4.35 3.77 -3.34
C LEU A 507 5.06 5.12 -3.49
N SER A 508 6.11 5.39 -2.72
CA SER A 508 6.95 6.58 -2.89
C SER A 508 7.71 6.58 -4.22
N TYR A 509 7.88 5.41 -4.85
CA TYR A 509 8.62 5.21 -6.10
C TYR A 509 7.75 4.66 -7.23
N MET A 510 6.77 3.83 -6.90
CA MET A 510 5.86 3.18 -7.84
C MET A 510 4.43 3.61 -7.51
N PRO A 511 3.90 4.65 -8.17
CA PRO A 511 2.62 5.27 -7.80
C PRO A 511 1.39 4.41 -8.12
N GLN A 512 1.60 3.22 -8.67
CA GLN A 512 0.60 2.21 -8.98
C GLN A 512 1.15 0.83 -8.63
N ILE A 513 0.28 -0.06 -8.14
CA ILE A 513 0.64 -1.44 -7.78
C ILE A 513 -0.43 -2.38 -8.34
N TRP A 514 -0.01 -3.49 -8.93
CA TRP A 514 -0.88 -4.58 -9.32
C TRP A 514 -1.52 -5.18 -8.06
N THR A 515 -2.84 -5.04 -7.94
CA THR A 515 -3.54 -5.30 -6.67
C THR A 515 -3.56 -6.77 -6.31
N SER A 516 -3.74 -7.65 -7.30
CA SER A 516 -3.77 -9.11 -7.14
C SER A 516 -3.67 -9.78 -8.50
N ASP A 517 -3.00 -10.92 -8.57
CA ASP A 517 -3.02 -11.80 -9.74
C ASP A 517 -4.39 -12.48 -9.93
N ASN A 518 -5.22 -12.51 -8.89
CA ASN A 518 -6.60 -12.98 -9.03
C ASN A 518 -7.45 -11.91 -9.73
N THR A 519 -7.80 -12.15 -10.98
CA THR A 519 -8.59 -11.25 -11.83
C THR A 519 -10.08 -11.59 -11.86
N ASP A 520 -10.51 -12.60 -11.08
CA ASP A 520 -11.93 -12.92 -10.93
C ASP A 520 -12.68 -11.74 -10.29
N ALA A 521 -13.68 -11.20 -10.99
CA ALA A 521 -14.44 -10.04 -10.52
C ALA A 521 -15.08 -10.26 -9.13
N ARG A 522 -15.51 -11.49 -8.81
CA ARG A 522 -16.10 -11.81 -7.51
C ARG A 522 -15.07 -11.69 -6.38
N GLU A 523 -13.89 -12.27 -6.57
CA GLU A 523 -12.81 -12.22 -5.58
C GLU A 523 -12.25 -10.80 -5.45
N ARG A 524 -12.12 -10.08 -6.56
CA ARG A 524 -11.62 -8.70 -6.59
C ARG A 524 -12.46 -7.72 -5.78
N ILE A 525 -13.75 -7.97 -5.58
CA ILE A 525 -14.61 -7.12 -4.72
C ILE A 525 -14.04 -7.06 -3.30
N ALA A 526 -13.69 -8.20 -2.72
CA ALA A 526 -13.13 -8.26 -1.36
C ALA A 526 -11.70 -7.72 -1.32
N ILE A 527 -10.86 -8.11 -2.28
CA ILE A 527 -9.44 -7.70 -2.38
C ILE A 527 -9.33 -6.17 -2.54
N GLN A 528 -10.11 -5.57 -3.45
CA GLN A 528 -10.10 -4.12 -3.69
C GLN A 528 -10.70 -3.35 -2.51
N SER A 529 -11.77 -3.86 -1.88
CA SER A 529 -12.34 -3.25 -0.67
C SER A 529 -11.34 -3.21 0.49
N GLY A 530 -10.62 -4.30 0.71
CA GLY A 530 -9.57 -4.36 1.73
C GLY A 530 -8.37 -3.47 1.42
N THR A 531 -8.00 -3.36 0.13
CA THR A 531 -6.95 -2.44 -0.32
C THR A 531 -7.36 -0.99 -0.11
N ALA A 532 -8.58 -0.63 -0.50
CA ALA A 532 -9.12 0.71 -0.36
C ALA A 532 -9.36 1.14 1.10
N ALA A 533 -9.21 0.25 2.08
CA ALA A 533 -9.24 0.63 3.49
C ALA A 533 -8.15 1.66 3.85
N CYS A 534 -7.02 1.63 3.15
CA CYS A 534 -5.89 2.53 3.39
C CYS A 534 -5.37 3.23 2.14
N TYR A 535 -5.48 2.61 0.96
CA TYR A 535 -4.81 3.06 -0.26
C TYR A 535 -5.79 3.69 -1.26
N PRO A 536 -5.44 4.81 -1.93
CA PRO A 536 -6.32 5.45 -2.91
C PRO A 536 -6.44 4.62 -4.19
N GLN A 537 -7.55 4.79 -4.90
CA GLN A 537 -7.89 4.03 -6.11
C GLN A 537 -6.86 4.20 -7.23
N SER A 538 -6.22 5.38 -7.30
CA SER A 538 -5.14 5.68 -8.26
C SER A 538 -3.92 4.76 -8.13
N THR A 539 -3.78 4.07 -6.99
CA THR A 539 -2.69 3.12 -6.73
C THR A 539 -3.03 1.67 -7.06
N MET A 540 -4.30 1.36 -7.32
CA MET A 540 -4.79 -0.02 -7.47
C MET A 540 -4.94 -0.40 -8.94
N GLY A 541 -3.99 -1.15 -9.52
CA GLY A 541 -4.15 -1.77 -10.83
C GLY A 541 -5.32 -2.77 -10.82
N SER A 542 -6.27 -2.62 -11.75
CA SER A 542 -7.48 -3.44 -11.80
C SER A 542 -7.90 -3.72 -13.23
N HIS A 543 -7.89 -5.01 -13.62
CA HIS A 543 -8.11 -5.39 -15.02
C HIS A 543 -9.36 -6.23 -15.20
N VAL A 544 -10.00 -6.05 -16.36
CA VAL A 544 -11.02 -6.94 -16.90
C VAL A 544 -10.31 -8.11 -17.59
N SER A 545 -10.50 -9.32 -17.06
CA SER A 545 -9.95 -10.56 -17.61
C SER A 545 -10.92 -11.29 -18.54
N ALA A 546 -10.49 -12.43 -19.09
CA ALA A 546 -11.35 -13.35 -19.82
C ALA A 546 -12.44 -13.98 -18.93
N SER A 547 -13.48 -14.54 -19.53
CA SER A 547 -14.52 -15.32 -18.85
C SER A 547 -14.78 -16.62 -19.61
N PRO A 548 -14.75 -17.81 -18.96
CA PRO A 548 -14.46 -18.03 -17.54
C PRO A 548 -13.07 -17.56 -17.12
N ASN A 549 -12.92 -17.15 -15.84
CA ASN A 549 -11.62 -16.79 -15.28
C ASN A 549 -10.73 -18.04 -15.23
N HIS A 550 -9.47 -17.91 -15.64
CA HIS A 550 -8.57 -19.06 -15.77
C HIS A 550 -8.09 -19.63 -14.42
N GLN A 551 -8.10 -18.84 -13.34
CA GLN A 551 -7.67 -19.31 -12.01
C GLN A 551 -8.81 -19.95 -11.24
N THR A 552 -10.01 -19.36 -11.24
CA THR A 552 -11.14 -19.81 -10.43
C THR A 552 -12.15 -20.64 -11.21
N GLY A 553 -12.15 -20.55 -12.55
CA GLY A 553 -13.18 -21.16 -13.41
C GLY A 553 -14.52 -20.42 -13.37
N ASN A 554 -14.66 -19.34 -12.59
CA ASN A 554 -15.90 -18.57 -12.49
C ASN A 554 -16.14 -17.80 -13.81
N ALA A 555 -17.41 -17.79 -14.25
CA ALA A 555 -17.85 -16.96 -15.34
C ALA A 555 -18.60 -15.72 -14.80
N SER A 556 -18.34 -14.57 -15.37
CA SER A 556 -18.97 -13.30 -15.00
C SER A 556 -19.27 -12.47 -16.23
N ALA A 557 -20.41 -11.79 -16.23
CA ALA A 557 -20.77 -10.87 -17.31
C ALA A 557 -19.69 -9.79 -17.52
N LEU A 558 -19.49 -9.35 -18.74
CA LEU A 558 -18.50 -8.33 -19.08
C LEU A 558 -18.78 -7.00 -18.35
N SER A 559 -20.06 -6.66 -18.16
CA SER A 559 -20.51 -5.51 -17.37
C SER A 559 -20.11 -5.61 -15.89
N ALA A 560 -20.19 -6.81 -15.29
CA ALA A 560 -19.80 -7.05 -13.91
C ALA A 560 -18.28 -6.95 -13.73
N ARG A 561 -17.50 -7.58 -14.62
CA ARG A 561 -16.03 -7.47 -14.62
C ARG A 561 -15.58 -6.02 -14.73
N PHE A 562 -16.21 -5.25 -15.62
CA PHE A 562 -15.93 -3.82 -15.77
C PHE A 562 -16.31 -3.02 -14.52
N ALA A 563 -17.51 -3.20 -13.95
CA ALA A 563 -17.95 -2.43 -12.79
C ALA A 563 -17.01 -2.61 -11.58
N VAL A 564 -16.45 -3.80 -11.41
CA VAL A 564 -15.47 -4.09 -10.36
C VAL A 564 -14.10 -3.48 -10.70
N ALA A 565 -13.61 -3.68 -11.94
CA ALA A 565 -12.31 -3.15 -12.37
C ALA A 565 -12.27 -1.62 -12.36
N ALA A 566 -13.37 -0.96 -12.65
CA ALA A 566 -13.49 0.49 -12.64
C ALA A 566 -13.32 1.13 -11.23
N GLY A 567 -13.38 0.33 -10.17
CA GLY A 567 -13.04 0.78 -8.81
C GLY A 567 -11.55 1.02 -8.55
N GLY A 568 -10.70 0.84 -9.55
CA GLY A 568 -9.26 1.11 -9.54
C GLY A 568 -8.79 1.71 -10.86
N VAL A 569 -7.53 1.53 -11.20
CA VAL A 569 -6.94 1.89 -12.49
C VAL A 569 -7.32 0.82 -13.51
N LEU A 570 -8.20 1.19 -14.42
CA LEU A 570 -8.78 0.27 -15.39
C LEU A 570 -7.74 -0.22 -16.42
N GLY A 571 -7.69 -1.53 -16.59
CA GLY A 571 -7.02 -2.21 -17.69
C GLY A 571 -7.83 -3.40 -18.21
N TYR A 572 -7.32 -4.00 -19.28
CA TYR A 572 -7.84 -5.25 -19.84
C TYR A 572 -6.68 -6.23 -19.96
N GLU A 573 -6.89 -7.46 -19.51
CA GLU A 573 -5.87 -8.50 -19.50
C GLU A 573 -6.43 -9.76 -20.18
N CYS A 574 -6.63 -9.65 -21.50
CA CYS A 574 -7.16 -10.71 -22.35
C CYS A 574 -6.79 -10.42 -23.82
N ASP A 575 -6.93 -11.42 -24.69
CA ASP A 575 -6.73 -11.27 -26.13
C ASP A 575 -7.95 -10.57 -26.77
N LEU A 576 -7.92 -9.24 -26.84
CA LEU A 576 -9.00 -8.44 -27.45
C LEU A 576 -9.24 -8.78 -28.92
N SER A 577 -8.22 -9.29 -29.64
CA SER A 577 -8.37 -9.64 -31.05
C SER A 577 -9.20 -10.92 -31.26
N ALA A 578 -9.34 -11.74 -30.21
CA ALA A 578 -10.12 -12.98 -30.25
C ALA A 578 -11.59 -12.81 -29.82
N LEU A 579 -11.96 -11.62 -29.31
CA LEU A 579 -13.33 -11.33 -28.85
C LEU A 579 -14.30 -11.10 -30.02
N SER A 580 -15.59 -11.31 -29.76
CA SER A 580 -16.65 -11.00 -30.73
C SER A 580 -16.76 -9.49 -30.99
N ASN A 581 -17.44 -9.12 -32.10
CA ASN A 581 -17.68 -7.71 -32.41
C ASN A 581 -18.50 -7.00 -31.33
N GLU A 582 -19.47 -7.72 -30.75
CA GLU A 582 -20.35 -7.24 -29.68
C GLU A 582 -19.53 -6.98 -28.38
N GLU A 583 -18.64 -7.91 -28.02
CA GLU A 583 -17.77 -7.74 -26.85
C GLU A 583 -16.80 -6.58 -27.04
N ARG A 584 -16.18 -6.44 -28.22
CA ARG A 584 -15.32 -5.29 -28.53
C ARG A 584 -16.07 -3.96 -28.52
N ALA A 585 -17.31 -3.93 -29.00
CA ALA A 585 -18.16 -2.74 -28.91
C ALA A 585 -18.48 -2.39 -27.45
N ALA A 586 -18.85 -3.38 -26.64
CA ALA A 586 -19.10 -3.19 -25.21
C ALA A 586 -17.85 -2.69 -24.46
N ILE A 587 -16.65 -3.20 -24.77
CA ILE A 587 -15.37 -2.73 -24.19
C ILE A 587 -15.11 -1.27 -24.61
N ARG A 588 -15.37 -0.89 -25.85
CA ARG A 588 -15.25 0.51 -26.30
C ARG A 588 -16.15 1.43 -25.47
N ASP A 589 -17.40 1.03 -25.26
CA ASP A 589 -18.35 1.78 -24.44
C ASP A 589 -17.88 1.89 -22.99
N GLN A 590 -17.29 0.83 -22.42
CA GLN A 590 -16.71 0.82 -21.09
C GLN A 590 -15.55 1.82 -20.97
N ILE A 591 -14.65 1.82 -21.96
CA ILE A 591 -13.49 2.72 -21.97
C ILE A 591 -13.93 4.18 -22.15
N VAL A 592 -14.92 4.46 -23.00
CA VAL A 592 -15.48 5.82 -23.16
C VAL A 592 -16.07 6.29 -21.84
N PHE A 593 -16.92 5.49 -21.19
CA PHE A 593 -17.51 5.81 -19.89
C PHE A 593 -16.43 6.04 -18.83
N TYR A 594 -15.43 5.13 -18.71
CA TYR A 594 -14.38 5.28 -17.72
C TYR A 594 -13.56 6.56 -17.94
N LYS A 595 -13.19 6.87 -19.16
CA LYS A 595 -12.43 8.11 -19.49
C LYS A 595 -13.21 9.38 -19.14
N GLN A 596 -14.53 9.38 -19.30
CA GLN A 596 -15.38 10.50 -18.94
C GLN A 596 -15.36 10.78 -17.42
N TYR A 597 -15.33 9.72 -16.61
CA TYR A 597 -15.43 9.81 -15.16
C TYR A 597 -14.13 9.42 -14.42
N ARG A 598 -13.06 9.14 -15.16
CA ARG A 598 -11.79 8.59 -14.64
C ARG A 598 -11.17 9.42 -13.53
N GLU A 599 -11.28 10.74 -13.60
CA GLU A 599 -10.70 11.64 -12.62
C GLU A 599 -11.33 11.42 -11.24
N VAL A 600 -12.66 11.42 -11.17
CA VAL A 600 -13.35 11.13 -9.90
C VAL A 600 -13.15 9.68 -9.47
N MET A 601 -13.06 8.72 -10.40
CA MET A 601 -12.86 7.31 -10.09
C MET A 601 -11.45 7.03 -9.56
N GLN A 602 -10.42 7.74 -10.01
CA GLN A 602 -9.04 7.55 -9.57
C GLN A 602 -8.66 8.42 -8.36
N PHE A 603 -9.20 9.65 -8.26
CA PHE A 603 -8.76 10.64 -7.28
C PHE A 603 -9.87 11.12 -6.33
N GLY A 604 -11.12 10.73 -6.55
CA GLY A 604 -12.23 11.09 -5.65
C GLY A 604 -12.14 10.39 -4.29
N SER A 605 -12.83 10.94 -3.31
CA SER A 605 -12.97 10.33 -1.99
C SER A 605 -13.72 9.00 -2.10
N TYR A 606 -13.13 7.92 -1.63
CA TYR A 606 -13.67 6.56 -1.71
C TYR A 606 -14.49 6.20 -0.47
N TYR A 607 -15.69 5.71 -0.69
CA TYR A 607 -16.58 5.21 0.34
C TYR A 607 -16.96 3.75 0.05
N PRO A 608 -16.55 2.79 0.89
CA PRO A 608 -17.03 1.41 0.75
C PRO A 608 -18.53 1.35 1.03
N LEU A 609 -19.24 0.53 0.25
CA LEU A 609 -20.66 0.31 0.35
C LEU A 609 -20.97 -1.17 0.68
N GLY A 610 -21.99 -1.40 1.51
CA GLY A 610 -22.42 -2.75 1.87
C GLY A 610 -21.36 -3.53 2.66
N ASP A 611 -21.36 -4.85 2.50
CA ASP A 611 -20.42 -5.77 3.15
C ASP A 611 -19.98 -6.86 2.17
N VAL A 612 -18.67 -7.00 1.94
CA VAL A 612 -18.09 -8.00 1.03
C VAL A 612 -18.40 -9.45 1.46
N ARG A 613 -18.76 -9.68 2.72
CA ARG A 613 -19.22 -10.97 3.26
C ARG A 613 -20.74 -11.12 3.27
N GLY A 614 -21.46 -10.01 2.98
CA GLY A 614 -22.89 -9.92 2.99
C GLY A 614 -23.56 -10.35 1.69
N GLU A 615 -24.73 -9.76 1.42
CA GLU A 615 -25.50 -10.00 0.20
C GLU A 615 -25.02 -9.15 -0.97
N TRP A 616 -24.53 -7.95 -0.67
CA TRP A 616 -24.04 -7.00 -1.65
C TRP A 616 -22.90 -6.14 -1.07
N ALA A 617 -22.03 -5.70 -1.96
CA ALA A 617 -20.95 -4.77 -1.66
C ALA A 617 -20.77 -3.80 -2.83
N GLY A 618 -19.93 -2.80 -2.65
CA GLY A 618 -19.60 -1.86 -3.71
C GLY A 618 -18.77 -0.69 -3.21
N TYR A 619 -18.73 0.33 -4.04
CA TYR A 619 -18.04 1.58 -3.72
C TYR A 619 -18.79 2.79 -4.26
N CYS A 620 -18.52 3.94 -3.66
CA CYS A 620 -18.91 5.26 -4.16
C CYS A 620 -17.66 6.16 -4.11
N THR A 621 -17.31 6.77 -5.24
CA THR A 621 -16.24 7.75 -5.34
C THR A 621 -16.84 9.12 -5.59
N VAL A 622 -16.41 10.12 -4.82
CA VAL A 622 -17.02 11.46 -4.81
C VAL A 622 -15.96 12.51 -5.09
N SER A 623 -16.22 13.43 -6.01
CA SER A 623 -15.30 14.55 -6.28
C SER A 623 -15.11 15.44 -5.03
N PRO A 624 -13.97 16.13 -4.90
CA PRO A 624 -13.69 16.97 -3.73
C PRO A 624 -14.77 18.03 -3.46
N ASP A 625 -15.34 18.64 -4.52
CA ASP A 625 -16.41 19.62 -4.47
C ASP A 625 -17.80 19.02 -4.32
N LYS A 626 -17.90 17.68 -4.27
CA LYS A 626 -19.14 16.89 -4.20
C LYS A 626 -20.13 17.14 -5.35
N SER A 627 -19.64 17.71 -6.46
CA SER A 627 -20.48 17.97 -7.65
C SER A 627 -20.76 16.71 -8.46
N LEU A 628 -19.88 15.71 -8.37
CA LEU A 628 -19.93 14.47 -9.13
C LEU A 628 -19.60 13.28 -8.24
N ALA A 629 -20.37 12.20 -8.37
CA ALA A 629 -20.01 10.91 -7.79
C ALA A 629 -20.31 9.77 -8.76
N VAL A 630 -19.47 8.71 -8.67
CA VAL A 630 -19.67 7.45 -9.41
C VAL A 630 -19.68 6.31 -8.40
N ALA A 631 -20.66 5.42 -8.52
CA ALA A 631 -20.76 4.26 -7.64
C ALA A 631 -20.98 2.98 -8.44
N ALA A 632 -20.49 1.87 -7.92
CA ALA A 632 -20.84 0.54 -8.38
C ALA A 632 -21.35 -0.30 -7.21
N VAL A 633 -22.45 -1.01 -7.44
CA VAL A 633 -23.02 -1.97 -6.50
C VAL A 633 -22.96 -3.35 -7.13
N ALA A 634 -22.44 -4.33 -6.40
CA ALA A 634 -22.35 -5.73 -6.79
C ALA A 634 -23.16 -6.59 -5.85
N VAL A 635 -24.07 -7.39 -6.37
CA VAL A 635 -24.85 -8.38 -5.61
C VAL A 635 -24.10 -9.69 -5.64
N LEU A 636 -23.73 -10.18 -4.46
CA LEU A 636 -22.91 -11.36 -4.25
C LEU A 636 -23.76 -12.62 -3.97
N LYS A 637 -24.97 -12.44 -3.43
CA LYS A 637 -25.89 -13.54 -3.09
C LYS A 637 -27.32 -13.14 -3.49
N LYS A 638 -27.86 -13.86 -4.48
CA LYS A 638 -29.27 -13.74 -4.84
C LYS A 638 -30.11 -14.67 -3.95
N ARG A 639 -31.07 -14.11 -3.20
CA ARG A 639 -32.00 -14.89 -2.41
C ARG A 639 -33.32 -15.03 -3.13
N THR A 640 -33.94 -16.19 -3.01
CA THR A 640 -35.31 -16.45 -3.49
C THR A 640 -36.28 -15.53 -2.70
N GLY A 641 -37.15 -14.82 -3.43
CA GLY A 641 -38.15 -13.91 -2.81
C GLY A 641 -37.65 -12.49 -2.51
N VAL A 642 -36.36 -12.18 -2.74
CA VAL A 642 -35.86 -10.79 -2.66
C VAL A 642 -35.97 -10.15 -4.04
N PHE A 643 -37.04 -9.39 -4.25
CA PHE A 643 -37.32 -8.71 -5.53
C PHE A 643 -36.92 -7.22 -5.51
N ASN A 644 -36.63 -6.64 -4.34
CA ASN A 644 -36.33 -5.22 -4.17
C ASN A 644 -35.02 -5.04 -3.40
N LEU A 645 -33.89 -5.22 -4.06
CA LEU A 645 -32.61 -4.87 -3.49
C LEU A 645 -32.45 -3.35 -3.44
N ARG A 646 -31.86 -2.83 -2.36
CA ARG A 646 -31.66 -1.39 -2.15
C ARG A 646 -30.24 -1.12 -1.66
N ALA A 647 -29.68 0.02 -2.08
CA ALA A 647 -28.40 0.52 -1.63
C ALA A 647 -28.49 1.97 -1.16
N SER A 648 -27.74 2.32 -0.14
CA SER A 648 -27.48 3.72 0.25
C SER A 648 -26.07 4.11 -0.14
N PHE A 649 -25.91 5.38 -0.54
CA PHE A 649 -24.64 5.92 -1.00
C PHE A 649 -24.04 6.83 0.07
N LYS A 650 -22.73 7.09 0.00
CA LYS A 650 -22.03 7.86 1.03
C LYS A 650 -21.21 8.98 0.38
N GLY A 651 -20.90 10.02 1.17
CA GLY A 651 -20.01 11.11 0.76
C GLY A 651 -20.70 12.27 0.03
N LEU A 652 -21.96 12.12 -0.36
CA LEU A 652 -22.73 13.19 -1.01
C LEU A 652 -23.08 14.32 -0.02
N GLU A 653 -23.29 15.52 -0.52
CA GLU A 653 -23.75 16.67 0.27
C GLU A 653 -25.24 16.56 0.54
N GLU A 654 -25.62 16.48 1.82
CA GLU A 654 -26.99 16.09 2.21
C GLU A 654 -28.08 17.04 1.72
N ASP A 655 -27.81 18.35 1.72
CA ASP A 655 -28.77 19.39 1.32
C ASP A 655 -28.79 19.67 -0.20
N ALA A 656 -27.83 19.11 -0.95
CA ALA A 656 -27.76 19.29 -2.39
C ALA A 656 -28.69 18.34 -3.14
N LEU A 657 -29.28 18.83 -4.25
CA LEU A 657 -30.07 18.01 -5.16
C LEU A 657 -29.15 17.38 -6.22
N TYR A 658 -29.31 16.06 -6.44
CA TYR A 658 -28.56 15.30 -7.43
C TYR A 658 -29.48 14.72 -8.50
N ARG A 659 -29.03 14.81 -9.76
CA ARG A 659 -29.51 13.94 -10.83
C ARG A 659 -28.91 12.57 -10.62
N VAL A 660 -29.76 11.54 -10.59
CA VAL A 660 -29.36 10.14 -10.43
C VAL A 660 -29.48 9.45 -11.78
N SER A 661 -28.37 8.94 -12.28
CA SER A 661 -28.33 8.22 -13.55
C SER A 661 -27.72 6.83 -13.37
N VAL A 662 -28.12 5.88 -14.21
CA VAL A 662 -27.49 4.57 -14.33
C VAL A 662 -26.69 4.50 -15.61
N ARG A 663 -25.57 3.75 -15.59
CA ARG A 663 -24.76 3.52 -16.80
C ARG A 663 -25.55 2.71 -17.82
N GLU A 664 -25.54 3.15 -19.06
CA GLU A 664 -26.13 2.47 -20.23
C GLU A 664 -25.20 2.65 -21.43
N GLY A 665 -24.60 1.56 -21.93
CA GLY A 665 -23.58 1.63 -22.98
C GLY A 665 -22.38 2.51 -22.59
N ALA A 666 -22.02 3.45 -23.44
CA ALA A 666 -20.97 4.46 -23.23
C ALA A 666 -21.45 5.66 -22.38
N GLY A 667 -22.74 5.84 -22.20
CA GLY A 667 -23.34 6.98 -21.51
C GLY A 667 -24.11 6.58 -20.25
N THR A 668 -25.07 7.45 -19.91
CA THR A 668 -25.92 7.27 -18.74
C THR A 668 -27.39 7.58 -19.10
N ARG A 669 -28.31 6.92 -18.38
CA ARG A 669 -29.73 7.21 -18.44
C ARG A 669 -30.19 7.72 -17.08
N GLU A 670 -30.84 8.89 -17.05
CA GLU A 670 -31.45 9.44 -15.83
C GLU A 670 -32.57 8.52 -15.31
N VAL A 671 -32.54 8.25 -14.03
CA VAL A 671 -33.56 7.46 -13.34
C VAL A 671 -34.35 8.27 -12.31
N GLY A 672 -33.92 9.49 -12.02
CA GLY A 672 -34.60 10.42 -11.14
C GLY A 672 -33.70 11.48 -10.53
N LYS A 673 -34.27 12.21 -9.56
CA LYS A 673 -33.59 13.23 -8.77
C LYS A 673 -33.84 13.01 -7.30
N ALA A 674 -32.84 13.18 -6.47
CA ALA A 674 -32.93 13.03 -5.02
C ALA A 674 -31.96 13.95 -4.31
N THR A 675 -32.29 14.39 -3.08
CA THR A 675 -31.29 15.08 -2.25
C THR A 675 -30.21 14.12 -1.79
N GLY A 676 -28.99 14.64 -1.53
CA GLY A 676 -27.93 13.84 -0.96
C GLY A 676 -28.34 13.14 0.34
N GLY A 677 -29.11 13.82 1.20
CA GLY A 677 -29.66 13.22 2.42
C GLY A 677 -30.55 11.99 2.17
N MET A 678 -31.36 12.01 1.12
CA MET A 678 -32.16 10.83 0.71
C MET A 678 -31.28 9.69 0.22
N LEU A 679 -30.20 10.01 -0.48
CA LEU A 679 -29.25 9.02 -1.02
C LEU A 679 -28.34 8.43 0.06
N VAL A 680 -27.95 9.23 1.06
CA VAL A 680 -27.03 8.84 2.15
C VAL A 680 -27.76 8.08 3.26
N ASN A 681 -28.95 8.57 3.67
CA ASN A 681 -29.71 8.06 4.82
C ASN A 681 -30.92 7.18 4.40
N GLY A 682 -31.39 7.34 3.17
CA GLY A 682 -32.40 6.49 2.56
C GLY A 682 -31.80 5.30 1.81
N SER A 683 -32.53 4.82 0.81
CA SER A 683 -32.05 3.72 -0.03
C SER A 683 -32.64 3.80 -1.45
N VAL A 684 -31.78 3.64 -2.43
CA VAL A 684 -32.15 3.59 -3.86
C VAL A 684 -32.46 2.15 -4.25
N ARG A 685 -33.57 1.96 -4.99
CA ARG A 685 -33.94 0.67 -5.52
C ARG A 685 -33.02 0.30 -6.71
N LEU A 686 -32.58 -0.95 -6.73
CA LEU A 686 -31.67 -1.48 -7.74
C LEU A 686 -32.44 -2.25 -8.82
N ASP A 687 -33.34 -1.55 -9.53
CA ASP A 687 -34.13 -2.17 -10.59
C ASP A 687 -33.25 -2.67 -11.74
N GLY A 688 -33.63 -3.82 -12.31
CA GLY A 688 -32.90 -4.43 -13.44
C GLY A 688 -31.50 -4.94 -13.12
N ILE A 689 -31.06 -4.98 -11.84
CA ILE A 689 -29.70 -5.42 -11.49
C ILE A 689 -29.43 -6.89 -11.85
N PHE A 690 -30.49 -7.72 -12.01
CA PHE A 690 -30.38 -9.14 -12.29
C PHE A 690 -30.54 -9.49 -13.80
N GLU A 691 -30.60 -8.49 -14.68
CA GLU A 691 -30.87 -8.70 -16.11
C GLU A 691 -29.65 -9.24 -16.86
N GLU A 692 -28.44 -8.83 -16.47
CA GLU A 692 -27.23 -9.26 -17.12
C GLU A 692 -26.50 -10.34 -16.30
N GLN A 693 -26.31 -11.51 -16.86
CA GLN A 693 -25.48 -12.57 -16.29
C GLN A 693 -24.76 -13.36 -17.40
N ASP A 694 -23.63 -13.95 -17.07
CA ASP A 694 -23.01 -14.97 -17.92
C ASP A 694 -23.73 -16.32 -17.65
N ALA A 695 -24.33 -16.90 -18.67
CA ALA A 695 -25.08 -18.17 -18.55
C ALA A 695 -24.22 -19.35 -18.05
N ARG A 696 -22.89 -19.23 -18.15
CA ARG A 696 -21.93 -20.23 -17.68
C ARG A 696 -21.65 -20.14 -16.18
N SER A 697 -22.13 -19.08 -15.51
CA SER A 697 -21.79 -18.81 -14.12
C SER A 697 -22.63 -19.64 -13.15
N ALA A 698 -21.94 -20.40 -12.27
CA ALA A 698 -22.56 -21.07 -11.14
C ALA A 698 -22.84 -20.08 -9.96
N ASN A 699 -22.02 -19.03 -9.83
CA ASN A 699 -22.11 -18.00 -8.80
C ASN A 699 -22.06 -16.61 -9.44
N PRO A 700 -23.13 -16.15 -10.12
CA PRO A 700 -23.12 -14.89 -10.83
C PRO A 700 -22.97 -13.70 -9.89
N VAL A 701 -22.20 -12.71 -10.35
CA VAL A 701 -22.14 -11.37 -9.75
C VAL A 701 -22.97 -10.45 -10.64
N PHE A 702 -23.94 -9.79 -10.02
CA PHE A 702 -24.77 -8.81 -10.71
C PHE A 702 -24.36 -7.41 -10.31
N THR A 703 -24.22 -6.50 -11.26
CA THR A 703 -23.74 -5.14 -10.98
C THR A 703 -24.63 -4.07 -11.54
N ARG A 704 -24.62 -2.91 -10.87
CA ARG A 704 -25.21 -1.68 -11.39
C ARG A 704 -24.27 -0.50 -11.06
N MET A 705 -23.99 0.33 -12.06
CA MET A 705 -23.23 1.56 -11.86
C MET A 705 -24.15 2.77 -11.90
N PHE A 706 -23.88 3.73 -11.03
CA PHE A 706 -24.60 4.97 -10.87
C PHE A 706 -23.67 6.17 -11.06
N VAL A 707 -24.25 7.25 -11.57
CA VAL A 707 -23.63 8.57 -11.62
C VAL A 707 -24.55 9.56 -10.94
N PHE A 708 -24.01 10.38 -10.06
CA PHE A 708 -24.70 11.42 -9.32
C PHE A 708 -24.09 12.76 -9.70
N GLU A 709 -24.91 13.64 -10.30
CA GLU A 709 -24.49 14.98 -10.71
C GLU A 709 -25.31 16.00 -9.93
N LYS A 710 -24.63 16.89 -9.20
CA LYS A 710 -25.26 18.00 -8.46
C LYS A 710 -25.90 18.98 -9.43
N ILE A 711 -27.16 19.39 -9.19
CA ILE A 711 -27.93 20.27 -10.07
C ILE A 711 -28.44 21.49 -9.33
#